data_5af7803dc64e8d1b7b11bc744240a3de
#
_entry.id   5af7803dc64e8d1b7b11bc744240a3de
#
_cell.length_a   1.000
_cell.length_b   1.000
_cell.length_c   1.000
_cell.angle_alpha   90.00
_cell.angle_beta   90.00
_cell.angle_gamma   90.00
#
_symmetry.space_group_name_H-M   'P 1'
#
loop_
_entity.id
_entity.type
_entity.pdbx_description
1 polymer ?
#
loop_
_entity_poly.entity_id
_entity_poly.type
_entity_poly.pdbx_seq_one_letter_code
_entity_poly.pdbx_strand_id
1 'polypeptide(L)'
;MRAASAITSTPTTWENQLYSNPFDAFYRTPFSAAPTGSEVTLRLVGPASLRSAAIQLSNVNGQSNQTATLAMHRVSAGSLKRIAVPPRALKQAVWQGVIPAKDLRAPGILNYDFKVADGSQVVYYANATSGFGGPGAVYPNPFALVYYQITVYNRSFTTPAWLRHGIIYEIMPDRFYDGNPANNENPKTQLAVGFSASGQEQLVPIQFHSNWYSTPYDPNIVANPSSPNYAKELALRGDGQWNTDFFGGDLRGIIDKLGYLKKLGVNTLYLTPIFQSESNHKYDTGNYMKIDPGFGTLKTFQTLVKEAKSRGMHVILDGVFEDTGSDSLYFNQFGNYKSVGAWQEHLNPKVHSPYYHWFLWTPGQNPPYQTWGGVATLPLANTASKGWQQFVYGKYDKKNPLNPAKNSVAAYWLSQGASGWRLDSADNSNFSLKWWSNFRRAVKRVNPNAAIIGEDWNNPTNDNGVDWMTGNTWDSTMNYPFRNAVISFFRGTYYDGNVQNYAINAQTFGNTLVQMLQEYPPPAMYAEMNLLGSQDTERILTILSGAPNANALSAFQQATWKPTPAQAARGVAKLEEVSAFQYGFVGVPDIYYGDEAGMNGYTDPLNRATYPWGRANQTLVHYFQRLGAIRNSHTVLQSGGYRQLLAEGRVFAYARTPKAGDGGQTAVVAVNNGAATSIRIPVATVMANGTTLANSLGGVGEVTVRQGHIRLRLAKYGAAILFTKARG
;
A
#
# COMPACT_ATOMS: atom_id res chain seq x y z
N MET A 1 21.52 16.04 -11.22
CA MET A 1 22.46 15.78 -10.11
C MET A 1 23.78 15.26 -10.70
N ARG A 2 24.91 15.92 -10.42
CA ARG A 2 26.21 15.49 -10.91
C ARG A 2 26.66 14.27 -10.10
N ALA A 3 26.94 13.16 -10.79
CA ALA A 3 27.60 12.00 -10.19
C ALA A 3 28.96 12.43 -9.62
N ALA A 4 29.11 12.38 -8.31
CA ALA A 4 30.41 12.49 -7.67
C ALA A 4 31.20 11.25 -8.05
N SER A 5 32.31 11.42 -8.77
CA SER A 5 33.27 10.36 -9.06
C SER A 5 33.82 9.83 -7.71
N ALA A 6 33.43 8.63 -7.36
CA ALA A 6 34.03 7.93 -6.25
C ALA A 6 35.52 7.70 -6.56
N ILE A 7 36.41 8.28 -5.77
CA ILE A 7 37.83 7.95 -5.78
C ILE A 7 37.95 6.51 -5.25
N THR A 8 38.00 5.54 -6.18
CA THR A 8 38.23 4.13 -5.85
C THR A 8 39.71 3.93 -5.51
N SER A 9 40.06 4.10 -4.21
CA SER A 9 41.24 3.41 -3.72
C SER A 9 40.96 1.92 -3.72
N THR A 10 41.77 1.12 -4.37
CA THR A 10 41.64 -0.35 -4.31
C THR A 10 41.64 -0.81 -2.85
N PRO A 11 40.57 -1.46 -2.35
CA PRO A 11 40.53 -1.88 -0.95
C PRO A 11 41.72 -2.76 -0.59
N THR A 12 42.32 -2.53 0.54
CA THR A 12 43.41 -3.39 1.07
C THR A 12 42.85 -4.79 1.36
N THR A 13 43.69 -5.80 1.45
CA THR A 13 43.23 -7.20 1.60
C THR A 13 42.43 -7.44 2.89
N TRP A 14 42.57 -6.62 3.93
CA TRP A 14 41.85 -6.75 5.19
C TRP A 14 40.43 -6.13 5.12
N GLU A 15 40.25 -5.04 4.38
CA GLU A 15 38.96 -4.36 4.21
C GLU A 15 37.91 -5.28 3.50
N ASN A 16 38.37 -6.08 2.54
CA ASN A 16 37.54 -7.05 1.84
C ASN A 16 37.02 -8.19 2.74
N GLN A 17 37.54 -8.31 3.96
CA GLN A 17 37.10 -9.27 4.97
C GLN A 17 36.00 -8.74 5.86
N LEU A 18 35.72 -7.42 5.84
CA LEU A 18 34.63 -6.82 6.60
C LEU A 18 33.29 -7.29 6.06
N TYR A 19 32.36 -7.64 6.96
CA TYR A 19 31.05 -8.08 6.55
C TYR A 19 30.01 -7.92 7.67
N SER A 20 28.90 -7.31 7.35
CA SER A 20 27.66 -7.33 8.10
C SER A 20 26.50 -7.45 7.11
N ASN A 21 25.43 -8.13 7.51
CA ASN A 21 24.23 -8.30 6.69
C ASN A 21 23.01 -8.17 7.59
N PRO A 22 22.43 -6.98 7.75
CA PRO A 22 21.25 -6.77 8.59
C PRO A 22 20.04 -7.63 8.20
N PHE A 23 20.00 -8.22 7.01
CA PHE A 23 18.94 -9.18 6.63
C PHE A 23 19.06 -10.53 7.32
N ASP A 24 20.16 -10.78 8.02
CA ASP A 24 20.35 -11.96 8.85
C ASP A 24 20.31 -11.56 10.33
N ALA A 25 19.43 -12.19 11.11
CA ALA A 25 19.26 -11.95 12.54
C ALA A 25 20.55 -12.15 13.37
N PHE A 26 21.55 -12.85 12.83
CA PHE A 26 22.87 -12.91 13.43
C PHE A 26 23.53 -11.54 13.51
N TYR A 27 23.45 -10.74 12.43
CA TYR A 27 24.12 -9.44 12.35
C TYR A 27 23.32 -8.31 12.98
N ARG A 28 21.98 -8.44 13.03
CA ARG A 28 21.09 -7.45 13.66
C ARG A 28 19.98 -8.14 14.46
N THR A 29 19.90 -7.86 15.76
CA THR A 29 18.85 -8.39 16.65
C THR A 29 18.27 -7.26 17.52
N PRO A 30 16.95 -6.99 17.48
CA PRO A 30 15.95 -7.65 16.66
C PRO A 30 16.14 -7.37 15.15
N PHE A 31 15.64 -8.26 14.33
CA PHE A 31 15.72 -8.17 12.86
C PHE A 31 14.89 -7.01 12.30
N SER A 32 13.66 -6.84 12.79
CA SER A 32 12.71 -5.83 12.34
C SER A 32 12.96 -4.45 12.96
N ALA A 33 12.09 -3.48 12.66
CA ALA A 33 12.00 -2.22 13.38
C ALA A 33 11.99 -2.44 14.91
N ALA A 34 12.53 -1.48 15.66
CA ALA A 34 12.75 -1.59 17.11
C ALA A 34 11.70 -0.78 17.89
N PRO A 35 11.01 -1.35 18.90
CA PRO A 35 10.12 -0.55 19.75
C PRO A 35 10.94 0.36 20.68
N THR A 36 10.39 1.55 20.99
CA THR A 36 11.04 2.49 21.92
C THR A 36 11.45 1.82 23.23
N GLY A 37 12.63 2.17 23.74
CA GLY A 37 13.16 1.60 24.97
C GLY A 37 13.63 0.15 24.88
N SER A 38 13.84 -0.38 23.68
CA SER A 38 14.52 -1.67 23.45
C SER A 38 16.01 -1.48 23.20
N GLU A 39 16.74 -2.58 23.17
CA GLU A 39 18.13 -2.63 22.75
C GLU A 39 18.26 -3.25 21.37
N VAL A 40 19.25 -2.83 20.58
CA VAL A 40 19.57 -3.44 19.29
C VAL A 40 21.03 -3.90 19.31
N THR A 41 21.24 -5.20 19.13
CA THR A 41 22.56 -5.79 18.98
C THR A 41 22.96 -5.79 17.51
N LEU A 42 24.12 -5.22 17.19
CA LEU A 42 24.72 -5.22 15.87
C LEU A 42 26.03 -6.00 15.89
N ARG A 43 26.29 -6.76 14.81
CA ARG A 43 27.53 -7.51 14.65
C ARG A 43 28.21 -7.20 13.32
N LEU A 44 29.53 -7.13 13.36
CA LEU A 44 30.41 -7.00 12.22
C LEU A 44 31.43 -8.13 12.27
N VAL A 45 31.68 -8.79 11.16
CA VAL A 45 32.74 -9.79 11.01
C VAL A 45 33.90 -9.15 10.27
N GLY A 46 35.12 -9.43 10.73
CA GLY A 46 36.35 -8.91 10.13
C GLY A 46 37.56 -9.78 10.45
N PRO A 47 38.75 -9.41 9.94
CA PRO A 47 39.97 -10.15 10.17
C PRO A 47 40.38 -10.14 11.65
N ALA A 48 41.22 -11.10 12.04
CA ALA A 48 41.74 -11.19 13.40
C ALA A 48 42.69 -10.02 13.78
N SER A 49 43.28 -9.36 12.78
CA SER A 49 44.16 -8.19 12.95
C SER A 49 43.43 -6.92 13.37
N LEU A 50 42.11 -6.85 13.12
CA LEU A 50 41.31 -5.66 13.40
C LEU A 50 41.48 -5.21 14.86
N ARG A 51 41.84 -3.93 15.06
CA ARG A 51 42.13 -3.39 16.38
C ARG A 51 40.97 -2.75 17.08
N SER A 52 40.08 -2.08 16.32
CA SER A 52 38.90 -1.47 16.90
C SER A 52 37.72 -1.42 15.89
N ALA A 53 36.52 -1.50 16.42
CA ALA A 53 35.29 -1.25 15.72
C ALA A 53 34.33 -0.46 16.61
N ALA A 54 33.53 0.42 16.01
CA ALA A 54 32.50 1.21 16.70
C ALA A 54 31.31 1.35 15.82
N ILE A 55 30.13 1.39 16.43
CA ILE A 55 28.84 1.79 15.76
C ILE A 55 28.76 3.31 15.83
N GLN A 56 28.57 3.96 14.71
CA GLN A 56 28.22 5.38 14.65
C GLN A 56 26.73 5.51 14.45
N LEU A 57 26.10 6.38 15.22
CA LEU A 57 24.67 6.65 15.16
C LEU A 57 24.44 8.10 14.78
N SER A 58 23.39 8.34 13.96
CA SER A 58 22.82 9.67 13.73
C SER A 58 21.29 9.61 13.82
N ASN A 59 20.68 10.77 14.04
CA ASN A 59 19.25 10.91 14.36
C ASN A 59 18.82 10.19 15.64
N VAL A 60 19.70 10.16 16.65
CA VAL A 60 19.43 9.52 17.95
C VAL A 60 18.18 10.12 18.58
N ASN A 61 17.28 9.28 19.09
CA ASN A 61 15.98 9.68 19.65
C ASN A 61 15.13 10.54 18.70
N GLY A 62 15.22 10.31 17.39
CA GLY A 62 14.45 11.05 16.37
C GLY A 62 14.88 12.52 16.20
N GLN A 63 16.07 12.88 16.67
CA GLN A 63 16.61 14.24 16.56
C GLN A 63 17.75 14.29 15.54
N SER A 64 17.56 15.00 14.44
CA SER A 64 18.47 15.04 13.29
C SER A 64 19.93 15.44 13.61
N ASN A 65 20.16 16.19 14.70
CA ASN A 65 21.48 16.67 15.09
C ASN A 65 22.12 15.84 16.21
N GLN A 66 21.45 14.79 16.72
CA GLN A 66 22.02 13.95 17.76
C GLN A 66 22.78 12.77 17.15
N THR A 67 24.02 12.63 17.57
CA THR A 67 24.91 11.52 17.20
C THR A 67 25.43 10.79 18.43
N ALA A 68 25.81 9.53 18.26
CA ALA A 68 26.50 8.76 19.28
C ALA A 68 27.51 7.81 18.64
N THR A 69 28.57 7.51 19.37
CA THR A 69 29.55 6.49 18.97
C THR A 69 29.65 5.44 20.09
N LEU A 70 29.39 4.19 19.72
CA LEU A 70 29.33 3.05 20.63
C LEU A 70 30.47 2.07 20.32
N ALA A 71 31.33 1.82 21.28
CA ALA A 71 32.40 0.84 21.09
C ALA A 71 31.86 -0.57 20.90
N MET A 72 32.50 -1.32 20.01
CA MET A 72 32.25 -2.74 19.82
C MET A 72 33.34 -3.56 20.47
N HIS A 73 33.04 -4.75 20.92
CA HIS A 73 33.98 -5.69 21.51
C HIS A 73 33.99 -7.02 20.75
N ARG A 74 35.09 -7.72 20.79
CA ARG A 74 35.21 -9.06 20.20
C ARG A 74 34.47 -10.07 21.05
N VAL A 75 33.69 -10.92 20.37
CA VAL A 75 32.98 -12.04 21.02
C VAL A 75 33.47 -13.37 20.48
N SER A 76 33.60 -14.38 21.36
CA SER A 76 33.96 -15.73 20.93
C SER A 76 32.75 -16.42 20.22
N ALA A 77 33.04 -17.19 19.19
CA ALA A 77 32.00 -17.99 18.52
C ALA A 77 31.31 -18.95 19.52
N GLY A 78 31.99 -19.39 20.55
CA GLY A 78 31.43 -20.23 21.62
C GLY A 78 30.41 -19.53 22.51
N SER A 79 30.48 -18.21 22.68
CA SER A 79 29.46 -17.42 23.42
C SER A 79 28.17 -17.21 22.64
N LEU A 80 28.18 -17.50 21.34
CA LEU A 80 27.04 -17.32 20.43
C LEU A 80 26.20 -18.61 20.24
N LYS A 81 26.37 -19.61 21.12
CA LYS A 81 25.77 -20.98 21.01
C LYS A 81 24.24 -21.03 20.84
N ARG A 82 23.52 -19.94 21.13
CA ARG A 82 22.05 -19.89 21.00
C ARG A 82 21.58 -19.24 19.68
N ILE A 83 22.50 -18.83 18.81
CA ILE A 83 22.20 -18.15 17.55
C ILE A 83 22.84 -18.98 16.43
N ALA A 84 22.14 -19.17 15.32
CA ALA A 84 22.73 -19.79 14.14
C ALA A 84 23.88 -18.92 13.63
N VAL A 85 25.12 -19.38 13.78
CA VAL A 85 26.32 -18.64 13.39
C VAL A 85 26.60 -18.92 11.91
N PRO A 86 26.65 -17.88 11.06
CA PRO A 86 26.98 -18.05 9.65
C PRO A 86 28.40 -18.63 9.47
N PRO A 87 28.66 -19.43 8.40
CA PRO A 87 29.97 -20.02 8.15
C PRO A 87 31.13 -19.02 8.12
N ARG A 88 30.88 -17.79 7.65
CA ARG A 88 31.87 -16.71 7.61
C ARG A 88 32.27 -16.28 9.01
N ALA A 89 31.32 -16.15 9.94
CA ALA A 89 31.57 -15.78 11.32
C ALA A 89 32.30 -16.86 12.15
N LEU A 90 32.26 -18.11 11.68
CA LEU A 90 33.06 -19.21 12.29
C LEU A 90 34.55 -19.12 11.96
N LYS A 91 34.93 -18.43 10.89
CA LYS A 91 36.31 -18.35 10.36
C LYS A 91 37.02 -17.03 10.65
N GLN A 92 36.28 -16.03 11.14
CA GLN A 92 36.75 -14.66 11.33
C GLN A 92 36.40 -14.14 12.71
N ALA A 93 36.95 -12.98 13.10
CA ALA A 93 36.60 -12.32 14.35
C ALA A 93 35.20 -11.70 14.25
N VAL A 94 34.38 -11.89 15.27
CA VAL A 94 33.05 -11.27 15.40
C VAL A 94 33.18 -10.12 16.39
N TRP A 95 32.80 -8.93 15.94
CA TRP A 95 32.66 -7.73 16.75
C TRP A 95 31.19 -7.49 17.04
N GLN A 96 30.82 -7.21 18.30
CA GLN A 96 29.48 -6.96 18.75
C GLN A 96 29.40 -5.63 19.50
N GLY A 97 28.42 -4.83 19.17
CA GLY A 97 28.00 -3.65 19.91
C GLY A 97 26.49 -3.68 20.16
N VAL A 98 26.09 -2.94 21.19
CA VAL A 98 24.68 -2.81 21.57
C VAL A 98 24.31 -1.33 21.53
N ILE A 99 23.26 -1.01 20.79
CA ILE A 99 22.60 0.29 20.88
C ILE A 99 21.71 0.23 22.12
N PRO A 100 21.98 1.03 23.15
CA PRO A 100 21.25 0.91 24.41
C PRO A 100 19.87 1.54 24.33
N ALA A 101 18.97 1.09 25.18
CA ALA A 101 17.59 1.57 25.27
C ALA A 101 17.44 3.10 25.42
N LYS A 102 18.45 3.76 26.01
CA LYS A 102 18.48 5.23 26.18
C LYS A 102 18.56 5.99 24.85
N ASP A 103 19.12 5.37 23.80
CA ASP A 103 19.29 5.97 22.47
C ASP A 103 18.10 5.67 21.53
N LEU A 104 17.12 4.90 22.03
CA LEU A 104 15.88 4.51 21.34
C LEU A 104 14.63 4.93 22.13
N ARG A 105 14.63 6.13 22.77
CA ARG A 105 13.50 6.58 23.61
C ARG A 105 12.36 7.18 22.83
N ALA A 106 12.64 7.78 21.68
CA ALA A 106 11.64 8.41 20.83
C ALA A 106 11.50 7.68 19.48
N PRO A 107 10.30 7.63 18.92
CA PRO A 107 10.09 7.10 17.58
C PRO A 107 10.77 7.96 16.51
N GLY A 108 11.15 7.33 15.39
CA GLY A 108 11.73 7.98 14.22
C GLY A 108 12.81 7.13 13.56
N ILE A 109 13.48 7.70 12.59
CA ILE A 109 14.55 7.05 11.82
C ILE A 109 15.87 7.19 12.60
N LEU A 110 16.48 6.07 12.97
CA LEU A 110 17.86 6.01 13.47
C LEU A 110 18.76 5.47 12.36
N ASN A 111 19.81 6.21 12.01
CA ASN A 111 20.80 5.77 11.05
C ASN A 111 22.04 5.22 11.74
N TYR A 112 22.70 4.22 11.14
CA TYR A 112 23.95 3.69 11.65
C TYR A 112 24.92 3.23 10.56
N ASP A 113 26.21 3.26 10.91
CA ASP A 113 27.31 2.65 10.18
C ASP A 113 28.35 2.09 11.18
N PHE A 114 29.36 1.40 10.67
CA PHE A 114 30.48 0.90 11.47
C PHE A 114 31.75 1.65 11.09
N LYS A 115 32.41 2.31 12.06
CA LYS A 115 33.75 2.84 11.95
C LYS A 115 34.74 1.76 12.40
N VAL A 116 35.71 1.43 11.56
CA VAL A 116 36.60 0.28 11.75
C VAL A 116 38.03 0.72 11.56
N ALA A 117 38.95 0.29 12.44
CA ALA A 117 40.35 0.61 12.29
C ALA A 117 41.27 -0.62 12.44
N ASP A 118 42.28 -0.69 11.57
CA ASP A 118 43.40 -1.61 11.66
C ASP A 118 44.72 -0.78 11.66
N GLY A 119 45.30 -0.58 12.85
CA GLY A 119 46.41 0.33 13.06
C GLY A 119 46.00 1.80 12.83
N SER A 120 46.72 2.51 11.93
CA SER A 120 46.42 3.91 11.57
C SER A 120 45.38 4.07 10.49
N GLN A 121 45.00 3.00 9.82
CA GLN A 121 44.02 3.03 8.75
C GLN A 121 42.59 2.91 9.30
N VAL A 122 41.72 3.84 8.91
CA VAL A 122 40.30 3.90 9.30
C VAL A 122 39.46 3.83 8.07
N VAL A 123 38.42 2.94 8.08
CA VAL A 123 37.40 2.83 7.05
C VAL A 123 36.02 2.75 7.69
N TYR A 124 35.01 2.90 6.88
CA TYR A 124 33.60 2.79 7.27
C TYR A 124 32.95 1.62 6.56
N TYR A 125 32.12 0.86 7.25
CA TYR A 125 31.30 -0.17 6.65
C TYR A 125 29.83 0.21 6.84
N ALA A 126 29.15 0.44 5.74
CA ALA A 126 27.79 0.95 5.73
C ALA A 126 26.95 0.21 4.67
N ASN A 127 25.72 0.60 4.49
CA ASN A 127 24.82 0.05 3.47
C ASN A 127 25.47 0.18 2.08
N ALA A 128 25.23 -0.78 1.19
CA ALA A 128 25.71 -0.68 -0.18
C ALA A 128 25.03 0.49 -0.92
N THR A 129 25.66 0.97 -1.99
CA THR A 129 25.14 2.09 -2.80
C THR A 129 23.75 1.85 -3.40
N SER A 130 23.31 0.58 -3.46
CA SER A 130 21.93 0.22 -3.87
C SER A 130 20.87 0.68 -2.86
N GLY A 131 21.24 0.99 -1.60
CA GLY A 131 20.31 1.41 -0.56
C GLY A 131 19.35 0.34 -0.02
N PHE A 132 19.43 -0.90 -0.52
CA PHE A 132 18.46 -1.97 -0.18
C PHE A 132 18.67 -2.59 1.22
N GLY A 133 19.65 -2.13 2.02
CA GLY A 133 20.03 -2.90 3.19
C GLY A 133 20.80 -4.18 2.79
N GLY A 134 20.85 -5.19 3.67
CA GLY A 134 21.59 -6.42 3.40
C GLY A 134 23.11 -6.26 3.53
N PRO A 135 23.91 -7.01 2.75
CA PRO A 135 25.35 -6.88 2.79
C PRO A 135 25.80 -5.45 2.44
N GLY A 136 26.69 -4.87 3.27
CA GLY A 136 27.17 -3.52 3.07
C GLY A 136 28.39 -3.44 2.17
N ALA A 137 28.93 -2.22 2.11
CA ALA A 137 30.15 -1.87 1.40
C ALA A 137 31.14 -1.12 2.30
N VAL A 138 32.42 -1.13 1.91
CA VAL A 138 33.47 -0.35 2.55
C VAL A 138 33.57 1.02 1.91
N TYR A 139 33.68 2.05 2.75
CA TYR A 139 33.84 3.44 2.36
C TYR A 139 35.15 4.00 2.98
N PRO A 140 36.00 4.68 2.23
CA PRO A 140 37.27 5.19 2.72
C PRO A 140 37.11 6.41 3.63
N ASN A 141 35.96 7.08 3.60
CA ASN A 141 35.69 8.28 4.39
C ASN A 141 34.19 8.39 4.69
N PRO A 142 33.74 9.25 5.63
CA PRO A 142 32.35 9.36 6.04
C PRO A 142 31.47 10.23 5.13
N PHE A 143 32.01 10.84 4.07
CA PHE A 143 31.30 11.89 3.33
C PHE A 143 30.28 11.36 2.28
N ALA A 144 30.37 10.08 1.93
CA ALA A 144 29.52 9.47 0.91
C ALA A 144 28.81 8.20 1.41
N LEU A 145 28.62 8.08 2.71
CA LEU A 145 27.99 6.90 3.30
C LEU A 145 26.51 6.79 2.92
N VAL A 146 26.12 5.60 2.54
CA VAL A 146 24.71 5.19 2.56
C VAL A 146 24.47 4.50 3.88
N TYR A 147 23.74 5.12 4.79
CA TYR A 147 23.50 4.58 6.12
C TYR A 147 22.59 3.36 6.10
N TYR A 148 22.78 2.47 7.06
CA TYR A 148 21.73 1.54 7.45
C TYR A 148 20.68 2.24 8.29
N GLN A 149 19.42 1.85 8.16
CA GLN A 149 18.28 2.39 8.89
C GLN A 149 17.80 1.42 9.98
N ILE A 150 17.40 1.98 11.11
CA ILE A 150 16.55 1.33 12.12
C ILE A 150 15.34 2.22 12.33
N THR A 151 14.17 1.76 11.94
CA THR A 151 12.89 2.40 12.30
C THR A 151 12.63 2.14 13.78
N VAL A 152 12.48 3.21 14.57
CA VAL A 152 12.10 3.15 15.97
C VAL A 152 10.64 3.54 16.09
N TYR A 153 9.81 2.67 16.65
CA TYR A 153 8.37 2.89 16.77
C TYR A 153 7.88 2.87 18.22
N ASN A 154 6.72 3.46 18.48
CA ASN A 154 6.10 3.47 19.81
C ASN A 154 5.85 2.04 20.29
N ARG A 155 6.38 1.66 21.45
CA ARG A 155 6.23 0.31 22.03
C ARG A 155 4.78 -0.12 22.23
N SER A 156 3.87 0.82 22.44
CA SER A 156 2.43 0.52 22.61
C SER A 156 1.68 0.39 21.27
N PHE A 157 2.37 0.52 20.15
CA PHE A 157 1.75 0.45 18.83
C PHE A 157 1.16 -0.92 18.56
N THR A 158 -0.12 -0.94 18.27
CA THR A 158 -0.88 -2.12 17.84
C THR A 158 -1.82 -1.74 16.71
N THR A 159 -2.17 -2.71 15.89
CA THR A 159 -3.12 -2.58 14.79
C THR A 159 -4.30 -3.55 14.98
N PRO A 160 -5.47 -3.27 14.43
CA PRO A 160 -6.65 -4.12 14.60
C PRO A 160 -6.41 -5.56 14.14
N ALA A 161 -6.72 -6.54 14.98
CA ALA A 161 -6.52 -7.96 14.63
C ALA A 161 -7.38 -8.39 13.43
N TRP A 162 -8.61 -7.87 13.32
CA TRP A 162 -9.51 -8.15 12.21
C TRP A 162 -8.91 -7.70 10.85
N LEU A 163 -8.14 -6.59 10.83
CA LEU A 163 -7.46 -6.11 9.63
C LEU A 163 -6.31 -7.06 9.27
N ARG A 164 -5.40 -7.34 10.21
CA ARG A 164 -4.24 -8.20 9.96
C ARG A 164 -4.58 -9.60 9.47
N HIS A 165 -5.72 -10.13 9.91
CA HIS A 165 -6.16 -11.48 9.56
C HIS A 165 -7.04 -11.52 8.32
N GLY A 166 -7.30 -10.37 7.72
CA GLY A 166 -8.29 -10.20 6.69
C GLY A 166 -7.83 -10.33 5.25
N ILE A 167 -8.80 -10.04 4.40
CA ILE A 167 -8.69 -9.80 2.95
C ILE A 167 -9.52 -8.55 2.69
N ILE A 168 -8.89 -7.53 2.10
CA ILE A 168 -9.56 -6.29 1.74
C ILE A 168 -10.14 -6.45 0.34
N TYR A 169 -11.25 -5.76 0.09
CA TYR A 169 -11.85 -5.62 -1.23
C TYR A 169 -12.21 -4.16 -1.44
N GLU A 170 -11.52 -3.51 -2.36
CA GLU A 170 -11.72 -2.12 -2.72
C GLU A 170 -12.88 -1.98 -3.70
N ILE A 171 -13.82 -1.09 -3.43
CA ILE A 171 -15.04 -0.89 -4.22
C ILE A 171 -15.17 0.58 -4.59
N MET A 172 -15.30 0.86 -5.89
CA MET A 172 -15.87 2.11 -6.41
C MET A 172 -17.39 1.92 -6.55
N PRO A 173 -18.24 2.54 -5.70
CA PRO A 173 -19.66 2.21 -5.63
C PRO A 173 -20.40 2.39 -6.95
N ASP A 174 -20.22 3.51 -7.65
CA ASP A 174 -20.85 3.78 -8.95
C ASP A 174 -20.64 2.68 -10.00
N ARG A 175 -19.54 1.92 -9.87
CA ARG A 175 -19.08 0.94 -10.86
C ARG A 175 -19.29 -0.50 -10.41
N PHE A 176 -19.83 -0.75 -9.21
CA PHE A 176 -19.91 -2.10 -8.65
C PHE A 176 -21.23 -2.82 -8.95
N TYR A 177 -22.36 -2.28 -8.53
CA TYR A 177 -23.69 -2.83 -8.84
C TYR A 177 -24.79 -1.80 -8.55
N ASP A 178 -25.68 -1.57 -9.52
CA ASP A 178 -26.90 -0.78 -9.33
C ASP A 178 -27.94 -1.63 -8.59
N GLY A 179 -28.13 -1.33 -7.30
CA GLY A 179 -29.08 -2.04 -6.43
C GLY A 179 -30.41 -1.32 -6.26
N ASN A 180 -30.46 -0.03 -6.64
CA ASN A 180 -31.66 0.79 -6.54
C ASN A 180 -31.77 1.82 -7.69
N PRO A 181 -32.24 1.44 -8.86
CA PRO A 181 -32.33 2.36 -9.99
C PRO A 181 -33.15 3.63 -9.75
N ALA A 182 -33.87 3.73 -8.62
CA ALA A 182 -34.66 4.92 -8.31
C ALA A 182 -33.84 6.10 -7.77
N ASN A 183 -32.58 5.85 -7.33
CA ASN A 183 -31.66 6.90 -6.90
C ASN A 183 -30.60 7.24 -7.95
N ASN A 184 -30.66 6.64 -9.13
CA ASN A 184 -29.74 6.93 -10.21
C ASN A 184 -29.79 8.41 -10.60
N GLU A 185 -28.63 8.95 -10.94
CA GLU A 185 -28.44 10.33 -11.37
C GLU A 185 -29.27 10.67 -12.61
N ASN A 186 -29.90 11.84 -12.57
CA ASN A 186 -30.76 12.28 -13.66
C ASN A 186 -30.06 13.34 -14.55
N PRO A 187 -29.63 12.99 -15.77
CA PRO A 187 -28.90 13.92 -16.64
C PRO A 187 -29.70 15.16 -17.07
N LYS A 188 -31.02 15.17 -16.84
CA LYS A 188 -31.85 16.35 -17.14
C LYS A 188 -31.86 17.41 -16.05
N THR A 189 -31.51 17.04 -14.82
CA THR A 189 -31.63 17.92 -13.64
C THR A 189 -30.37 17.99 -12.83
N GLN A 190 -29.47 17.05 -12.99
CA GLN A 190 -28.21 16.99 -12.22
C GLN A 190 -27.06 17.58 -13.02
N LEU A 191 -26.28 18.40 -12.35
CA LEU A 191 -25.09 19.04 -12.90
C LEU A 191 -23.86 18.59 -12.10
N ALA A 192 -22.74 18.52 -12.77
CA ALA A 192 -21.42 18.35 -12.16
C ALA A 192 -20.52 19.53 -12.54
N VAL A 193 -19.41 19.68 -11.83
CA VAL A 193 -18.41 20.69 -12.20
C VAL A 193 -17.57 20.15 -13.36
N GLY A 194 -17.52 20.89 -14.44
CA GLY A 194 -16.71 20.64 -15.62
C GLY A 194 -16.01 21.90 -16.09
N PHE A 195 -15.46 21.87 -17.29
CA PHE A 195 -14.71 22.98 -17.86
C PHE A 195 -15.30 23.46 -19.18
N SER A 196 -15.33 24.78 -19.36
CA SER A 196 -15.62 25.40 -20.65
C SER A 196 -14.48 25.17 -21.65
N ALA A 197 -14.71 25.47 -22.92
CA ALA A 197 -13.69 25.43 -23.95
C ALA A 197 -12.49 26.38 -23.65
N SER A 198 -12.69 27.41 -22.83
CA SER A 198 -11.62 28.31 -22.37
C SER A 198 -10.91 27.83 -21.09
N GLY A 199 -11.26 26.63 -20.56
CA GLY A 199 -10.69 26.07 -19.35
C GLY A 199 -11.22 26.66 -18.05
N GLN A 200 -12.34 27.39 -18.10
CA GLN A 200 -12.98 27.92 -16.88
C GLN A 200 -13.96 26.88 -16.32
N GLU A 201 -14.00 26.74 -14.99
CA GLU A 201 -14.97 25.89 -14.31
C GLU A 201 -16.40 26.38 -14.55
N GLN A 202 -17.29 25.43 -14.80
CA GLN A 202 -18.71 25.68 -14.97
C GLN A 202 -19.54 24.44 -14.58
N LEU A 203 -20.80 24.62 -14.27
CA LEU A 203 -21.71 23.49 -14.11
C LEU A 203 -22.13 22.95 -15.48
N VAL A 204 -21.99 21.66 -15.68
CA VAL A 204 -22.34 20.94 -16.92
C VAL A 204 -23.29 19.79 -16.60
N PRO A 205 -24.19 19.40 -17.54
CA PRO A 205 -25.03 18.22 -17.36
C PRO A 205 -24.18 16.95 -17.22
N ILE A 206 -24.60 16.05 -16.36
CA ILE A 206 -23.97 14.72 -16.27
C ILE A 206 -24.33 13.84 -17.45
N GLN A 207 -23.57 12.76 -17.65
CA GLN A 207 -23.83 11.69 -18.59
C GLN A 207 -24.13 10.41 -17.83
N PHE A 208 -25.26 9.78 -18.11
CA PHE A 208 -25.66 8.53 -17.47
C PHE A 208 -25.66 7.38 -18.48
N HIS A 209 -24.91 6.31 -18.18
CA HIS A 209 -24.86 5.10 -19.00
C HIS A 209 -26.03 4.18 -18.71
N SER A 210 -26.98 4.11 -19.61
CA SER A 210 -28.12 3.14 -19.53
C SER A 210 -27.66 1.70 -19.77
N ASN A 211 -26.51 1.49 -20.39
CA ASN A 211 -25.91 0.17 -20.57
C ASN A 211 -24.76 -0.01 -19.56
N TRP A 212 -25.00 -0.82 -18.54
CA TRP A 212 -24.03 -1.16 -17.50
C TRP A 212 -22.65 -1.60 -18.03
N TYR A 213 -22.57 -2.19 -19.21
CA TYR A 213 -21.34 -2.72 -19.79
C TYR A 213 -20.67 -1.78 -20.80
N SER A 214 -21.08 -0.53 -20.85
CA SER A 214 -20.39 0.47 -21.67
C SER A 214 -18.97 0.71 -21.18
N THR A 215 -18.09 1.08 -22.11
CA THR A 215 -16.76 1.61 -21.73
C THR A 215 -16.94 2.99 -21.11
N PRO A 216 -16.28 3.30 -19.98
CA PRO A 216 -16.24 4.66 -19.46
C PRO A 216 -15.73 5.65 -20.50
N TYR A 217 -16.24 6.87 -20.51
CA TYR A 217 -15.77 7.91 -21.41
C TYR A 217 -14.38 8.37 -21.00
N ASP A 218 -13.50 8.55 -21.99
CA ASP A 218 -12.14 9.02 -21.76
C ASP A 218 -11.94 10.41 -22.39
N PRO A 219 -11.93 11.47 -21.57
CA PRO A 219 -11.74 12.85 -22.02
C PRO A 219 -10.43 13.11 -22.75
N ASN A 220 -9.40 12.27 -22.55
CA ASN A 220 -8.11 12.38 -23.23
C ASN A 220 -8.17 11.99 -24.71
N ILE A 221 -9.25 11.38 -25.17
CA ILE A 221 -9.41 11.02 -26.60
C ILE A 221 -9.54 12.29 -27.44
N VAL A 222 -8.54 12.52 -28.28
CA VAL A 222 -8.59 13.59 -29.29
C VAL A 222 -9.31 13.05 -30.52
N ALA A 223 -10.57 13.43 -30.69
CA ALA A 223 -11.34 13.04 -31.86
C ALA A 223 -10.87 13.85 -33.09
N ASN A 224 -10.34 13.12 -34.09
CA ASN A 224 -9.82 13.74 -35.31
C ASN A 224 -10.84 13.58 -36.48
N PRO A 225 -11.41 14.68 -37.02
CA PRO A 225 -12.38 14.60 -38.13
C PRO A 225 -11.86 13.89 -39.39
N SER A 226 -10.55 13.82 -39.57
CA SER A 226 -9.92 13.10 -40.68
C SER A 226 -9.62 11.62 -40.36
N SER A 227 -9.87 11.18 -39.14
CA SER A 227 -9.66 9.79 -38.72
C SER A 227 -10.74 8.88 -39.28
N PRO A 228 -10.42 7.67 -39.80
CA PRO A 228 -11.41 6.66 -40.13
C PRO A 228 -12.20 6.17 -38.88
N ASN A 229 -11.72 6.46 -37.70
CA ASN A 229 -12.33 6.12 -36.43
C ASN A 229 -13.08 7.30 -35.77
N TYR A 230 -13.24 8.44 -36.43
CA TYR A 230 -13.77 9.69 -35.85
C TYR A 230 -15.07 9.50 -35.03
N ALA A 231 -16.06 8.82 -35.61
CA ALA A 231 -17.32 8.57 -34.91
C ALA A 231 -17.12 7.75 -33.61
N LYS A 232 -16.19 6.79 -33.61
CA LYS A 232 -15.86 5.98 -32.44
C LYS A 232 -15.03 6.76 -31.42
N GLU A 233 -14.11 7.60 -31.88
CA GLU A 233 -13.35 8.51 -31.03
C GLU A 233 -14.28 9.46 -30.27
N LEU A 234 -15.24 10.09 -30.95
CA LEU A 234 -16.27 10.92 -30.32
C LEU A 234 -17.12 10.14 -29.31
N ALA A 235 -17.57 8.94 -29.70
CA ALA A 235 -18.40 8.11 -28.83
C ALA A 235 -17.69 7.66 -27.55
N LEU A 236 -16.38 7.44 -27.58
CA LEU A 236 -15.57 7.05 -26.42
C LEU A 236 -15.07 8.24 -25.62
N ARG A 237 -14.98 9.44 -26.23
CA ARG A 237 -14.64 10.68 -25.53
C ARG A 237 -15.77 11.19 -24.64
N GLY A 238 -17.02 10.92 -25.01
CA GLY A 238 -18.20 11.50 -24.37
C GLY A 238 -18.24 13.02 -24.55
N ASP A 239 -18.61 13.74 -23.50
CA ASP A 239 -18.62 15.22 -23.46
C ASP A 239 -17.22 15.84 -23.27
N GLY A 240 -16.19 15.01 -23.05
CA GLY A 240 -14.84 15.46 -22.80
C GLY A 240 -14.60 15.98 -21.38
N GLN A 241 -15.48 15.64 -20.44
CA GLN A 241 -15.35 15.97 -19.01
C GLN A 241 -14.98 14.74 -18.19
N TRP A 242 -14.23 14.93 -17.11
CA TRP A 242 -13.77 13.84 -16.25
C TRP A 242 -14.82 13.37 -15.24
N ASN A 243 -15.70 14.27 -14.80
CA ASN A 243 -16.48 14.10 -13.59
C ASN A 243 -17.93 13.67 -13.86
N THR A 244 -18.35 13.62 -15.14
CA THR A 244 -19.74 13.57 -15.55
C THR A 244 -20.31 12.18 -15.87
N ASP A 245 -19.48 11.16 -15.89
CA ASP A 245 -19.74 9.81 -16.41
C ASP A 245 -20.26 8.85 -15.34
N PHE A 246 -21.57 8.63 -15.22
CA PHE A 246 -22.22 7.84 -14.17
C PHE A 246 -22.83 6.53 -14.68
N PHE A 247 -22.83 5.48 -13.83
CA PHE A 247 -23.39 4.15 -14.10
C PHE A 247 -24.46 3.71 -13.09
N GLY A 248 -24.61 4.40 -11.97
CA GLY A 248 -25.67 4.20 -11.00
C GLY A 248 -25.43 3.09 -9.98
N GLY A 249 -24.22 2.56 -9.87
CA GLY A 249 -23.90 1.67 -8.76
C GLY A 249 -24.01 2.36 -7.40
N ASP A 250 -24.47 1.65 -6.36
CA ASP A 250 -24.83 2.26 -5.08
C ASP A 250 -24.57 1.38 -3.85
N LEU A 251 -24.81 1.91 -2.64
CA LEU A 251 -24.66 1.16 -1.40
C LEU A 251 -25.64 0.00 -1.26
N ARG A 252 -26.81 0.07 -1.90
CA ARG A 252 -27.77 -1.03 -1.95
C ARG A 252 -27.21 -2.18 -2.77
N GLY A 253 -26.58 -1.87 -3.88
CA GLY A 253 -25.89 -2.84 -4.71
C GLY A 253 -24.78 -3.56 -3.97
N ILE A 254 -24.00 -2.85 -3.15
CA ILE A 254 -22.99 -3.49 -2.29
C ILE A 254 -23.65 -4.43 -1.29
N ILE A 255 -24.77 -4.04 -0.64
CA ILE A 255 -25.51 -4.89 0.29
C ILE A 255 -25.94 -6.19 -0.41
N ASP A 256 -26.48 -6.10 -1.62
CA ASP A 256 -26.98 -7.24 -2.39
C ASP A 256 -25.84 -8.20 -2.80
N LYS A 257 -24.60 -7.71 -2.88
CA LYS A 257 -23.42 -8.50 -3.24
C LYS A 257 -22.56 -8.96 -2.03
N LEU A 258 -22.94 -8.68 -0.79
CA LEU A 258 -22.21 -9.14 0.39
C LEU A 258 -22.04 -10.67 0.44
N GLY A 259 -23.02 -11.43 -0.07
CA GLY A 259 -22.90 -12.88 -0.17
C GLY A 259 -21.82 -13.34 -1.13
N TYR A 260 -21.63 -12.65 -2.26
CA TYR A 260 -20.53 -12.86 -3.21
C TYR A 260 -19.18 -12.58 -2.56
N LEU A 261 -19.04 -11.41 -1.93
CA LEU A 261 -17.83 -10.99 -1.26
C LEU A 261 -17.43 -11.94 -0.12
N LYS A 262 -18.42 -12.46 0.63
CA LYS A 262 -18.16 -13.49 1.64
C LYS A 262 -17.58 -14.77 1.06
N LYS A 263 -18.06 -15.21 -0.12
CA LYS A 263 -17.53 -16.40 -0.81
C LYS A 263 -16.09 -16.21 -1.28
N LEU A 264 -15.68 -14.98 -1.61
CA LEU A 264 -14.27 -14.64 -1.90
C LEU A 264 -13.38 -14.68 -0.63
N GLY A 265 -13.96 -14.83 0.55
CA GLY A 265 -13.23 -14.80 1.82
C GLY A 265 -12.98 -13.39 2.36
N VAL A 266 -13.54 -12.37 1.73
CA VAL A 266 -13.39 -10.95 2.13
C VAL A 266 -13.97 -10.72 3.53
N ASN A 267 -13.25 -9.96 4.34
CA ASN A 267 -13.71 -9.49 5.65
C ASN A 267 -13.64 -7.96 5.79
N THR A 268 -13.08 -7.26 4.82
CA THR A 268 -12.93 -5.81 4.86
C THR A 268 -13.34 -5.21 3.53
N LEU A 269 -14.30 -4.30 3.56
CA LEU A 269 -14.73 -3.51 2.41
C LEU A 269 -14.08 -2.13 2.54
N TYR A 270 -13.23 -1.76 1.61
CA TYR A 270 -12.78 -0.39 1.45
C TYR A 270 -13.63 0.24 0.34
N LEU A 271 -14.35 1.31 0.68
CA LEU A 271 -15.17 2.07 -0.27
C LEU A 271 -14.43 3.34 -0.66
N THR A 272 -14.25 3.59 -1.95
CA THR A 272 -13.86 4.93 -2.42
C THR A 272 -14.90 5.95 -1.96
N PRO A 273 -14.68 7.28 -2.02
CA PRO A 273 -15.53 8.24 -1.33
C PRO A 273 -17.03 8.06 -1.59
N ILE A 274 -17.83 8.16 -0.52
CA ILE A 274 -19.29 7.96 -0.56
C ILE A 274 -20.09 9.18 -0.11
N PHE A 275 -19.38 10.27 0.22
CA PHE A 275 -20.01 11.49 0.69
C PHE A 275 -20.60 12.29 -0.46
N GLN A 276 -21.58 13.14 -0.17
CA GLN A 276 -22.21 13.99 -1.17
C GLN A 276 -21.17 14.77 -1.96
N SER A 277 -21.19 14.63 -3.28
CA SER A 277 -20.27 15.25 -4.25
C SER A 277 -20.92 15.25 -5.63
N GLU A 278 -20.51 16.19 -6.47
CA GLU A 278 -21.06 16.36 -7.82
C GLU A 278 -20.44 15.36 -8.84
N SER A 279 -19.21 14.91 -8.60
CA SER A 279 -18.49 14.01 -9.51
C SER A 279 -18.90 12.55 -9.38
N ASN A 280 -18.57 11.75 -10.39
CA ASN A 280 -18.70 10.29 -10.36
C ASN A 280 -17.75 9.59 -9.39
N HIS A 281 -16.57 10.18 -9.11
CA HIS A 281 -15.54 9.60 -8.25
C HIS A 281 -15.66 10.05 -6.78
N LYS A 282 -16.35 11.17 -6.51
CA LYS A 282 -16.63 11.72 -5.17
C LYS A 282 -15.39 12.18 -4.36
N TYR A 283 -14.19 12.27 -4.97
CA TYR A 283 -13.02 12.85 -4.29
C TYR A 283 -13.15 14.35 -4.08
N ASP A 284 -13.92 15.06 -4.90
CA ASP A 284 -14.33 16.45 -4.73
C ASP A 284 -15.45 16.60 -3.69
N THR A 285 -15.19 16.19 -2.46
CA THR A 285 -16.23 16.10 -1.42
C THR A 285 -16.99 17.43 -1.24
N GLY A 286 -18.30 17.38 -1.50
CA GLY A 286 -19.24 18.50 -1.36
C GLY A 286 -19.78 18.66 0.07
N ASN A 287 -20.07 17.53 0.75
CA ASN A 287 -20.54 17.55 2.14
C ASN A 287 -20.17 16.28 2.90
N TYR A 288 -19.16 16.36 3.76
CA TYR A 288 -18.65 15.23 4.55
C TYR A 288 -19.65 14.61 5.53
N MET A 289 -20.75 15.29 5.83
CA MET A 289 -21.72 14.83 6.84
C MET A 289 -22.94 14.16 6.21
N LYS A 290 -22.95 13.94 4.88
CA LYS A 290 -24.05 13.31 4.15
C LYS A 290 -23.53 12.25 3.19
N ILE A 291 -24.29 11.16 3.04
CA ILE A 291 -24.11 10.21 1.96
C ILE A 291 -24.57 10.88 0.66
N ASP A 292 -23.90 10.59 -0.45
CA ASP A 292 -24.30 11.02 -1.76
C ASP A 292 -25.72 10.48 -2.11
N PRO A 293 -26.64 11.32 -2.60
CA PRO A 293 -27.99 10.86 -2.94
C PRO A 293 -28.01 9.72 -3.96
N GLY A 294 -27.09 9.71 -4.94
CA GLY A 294 -26.95 8.64 -5.93
C GLY A 294 -26.49 7.32 -5.29
N PHE A 295 -25.82 7.38 -4.15
CA PHE A 295 -25.42 6.17 -3.40
C PHE A 295 -26.44 5.77 -2.33
N GLY A 296 -27.44 6.61 -2.04
CA GLY A 296 -28.50 6.32 -1.10
C GLY A 296 -28.56 7.27 0.10
N THR A 297 -28.83 6.74 1.28
CA THR A 297 -29.07 7.54 2.49
C THR A 297 -28.20 7.08 3.65
N LEU A 298 -28.17 7.87 4.75
CA LEU A 298 -27.57 7.42 6.01
C LEU A 298 -28.14 6.07 6.47
N LYS A 299 -29.46 5.85 6.27
CA LYS A 299 -30.10 4.57 6.62
C LYS A 299 -29.58 3.41 5.78
N THR A 300 -29.32 3.65 4.48
CA THR A 300 -28.71 2.66 3.59
C THR A 300 -27.30 2.30 4.08
N PHE A 301 -26.48 3.30 4.43
CA PHE A 301 -25.15 3.08 5.00
C PHE A 301 -25.20 2.29 6.32
N GLN A 302 -26.08 2.65 7.24
CA GLN A 302 -26.26 1.91 8.50
C GLN A 302 -26.69 0.46 8.24
N THR A 303 -27.50 0.22 7.21
CA THR A 303 -27.89 -1.13 6.79
C THR A 303 -26.70 -1.89 6.24
N LEU A 304 -25.92 -1.28 5.37
CA LEU A 304 -24.67 -1.88 4.84
C LEU A 304 -23.74 -2.32 5.97
N VAL A 305 -23.46 -1.42 6.90
CA VAL A 305 -22.58 -1.73 8.04
C VAL A 305 -23.13 -2.88 8.90
N LYS A 306 -24.43 -2.86 9.19
CA LYS A 306 -25.12 -3.93 9.95
C LYS A 306 -25.01 -5.28 9.25
N GLU A 307 -25.33 -5.31 7.94
CA GLU A 307 -25.33 -6.53 7.14
C GLU A 307 -23.91 -7.06 6.90
N ALA A 308 -22.92 -6.16 6.71
CA ALA A 308 -21.50 -6.51 6.65
C ALA A 308 -21.04 -7.15 7.98
N LYS A 309 -21.33 -6.49 9.10
CA LYS A 309 -20.98 -6.97 10.45
C LYS A 309 -21.58 -8.34 10.75
N SER A 310 -22.83 -8.61 10.36
CA SER A 310 -23.49 -9.92 10.55
C SER A 310 -22.76 -11.05 9.82
N ARG A 311 -21.97 -10.72 8.79
CA ARG A 311 -21.16 -11.65 8.00
C ARG A 311 -19.68 -11.66 8.40
N GLY A 312 -19.33 -10.95 9.50
CA GLY A 312 -17.94 -10.80 9.97
C GLY A 312 -17.09 -9.88 9.08
N MET A 313 -17.74 -8.91 8.43
CA MET A 313 -17.07 -7.93 7.58
C MET A 313 -17.02 -6.56 8.25
N HIS A 314 -16.01 -5.78 7.89
CA HIS A 314 -15.74 -4.42 8.32
C HIS A 314 -15.86 -3.46 7.12
N VAL A 315 -16.29 -2.23 7.36
CA VAL A 315 -16.40 -1.19 6.32
C VAL A 315 -15.45 -0.06 6.65
N ILE A 316 -14.51 0.24 5.75
CA ILE A 316 -13.57 1.36 5.82
C ILE A 316 -14.04 2.41 4.82
N LEU A 317 -14.02 3.68 5.24
CA LEU A 317 -14.36 4.83 4.42
C LEU A 317 -13.12 5.53 3.91
N ASP A 318 -13.23 6.17 2.75
CA ASP A 318 -12.22 7.06 2.23
C ASP A 318 -12.34 8.45 2.87
N GLY A 319 -11.24 8.97 3.36
CA GLY A 319 -11.13 10.27 4.01
C GLY A 319 -10.29 11.22 3.19
N VAL A 320 -10.93 11.97 2.33
CA VAL A 320 -10.31 13.05 1.55
C VAL A 320 -10.26 14.29 2.41
N PHE A 321 -9.14 14.60 3.03
CA PHE A 321 -9.02 15.74 3.98
C PHE A 321 -8.01 16.78 3.52
N GLU A 322 -7.42 16.61 2.37
CA GLU A 322 -6.48 17.54 1.77
C GLU A 322 -7.18 18.66 1.01
N ASP A 323 -8.32 18.39 0.41
CA ASP A 323 -9.11 19.30 -0.41
C ASP A 323 -10.62 19.13 -0.21
N THR A 324 -11.41 19.88 -0.95
CA THR A 324 -12.86 19.75 -1.09
C THR A 324 -13.25 20.02 -2.55
N GLY A 325 -14.48 19.76 -2.92
CA GLY A 325 -15.02 20.26 -4.19
C GLY A 325 -15.11 21.80 -4.20
N SER A 326 -14.85 22.43 -5.35
CA SER A 326 -15.06 23.87 -5.54
C SER A 326 -16.55 24.24 -5.40
N ASP A 327 -17.46 23.31 -5.67
CA ASP A 327 -18.90 23.41 -5.46
C ASP A 327 -19.36 23.01 -4.04
N SER A 328 -18.44 22.60 -3.15
CA SER A 328 -18.76 22.10 -1.81
C SER A 328 -19.53 23.11 -0.95
N LEU A 329 -20.25 22.61 0.06
CA LEU A 329 -20.89 23.44 1.11
C LEU A 329 -19.92 24.47 1.73
N TYR A 330 -18.63 24.13 1.77
CA TYR A 330 -17.58 24.89 2.46
C TYR A 330 -16.97 25.97 1.57
N PHE A 331 -16.75 25.65 0.28
CA PHE A 331 -16.21 26.59 -0.70
C PHE A 331 -17.33 27.35 -1.43
N ASN A 332 -18.32 26.62 -1.97
CA ASN A 332 -19.56 27.08 -2.58
C ASN A 332 -19.38 28.05 -3.76
N GLN A 333 -18.46 27.74 -4.68
CA GLN A 333 -18.12 28.61 -5.81
C GLN A 333 -19.33 28.92 -6.70
N PHE A 334 -20.22 27.97 -6.88
CA PHE A 334 -21.38 28.09 -7.77
C PHE A 334 -22.67 28.51 -7.08
N GLY A 335 -22.65 28.74 -5.75
CA GLY A 335 -23.84 29.16 -5.02
C GLY A 335 -24.90 28.04 -4.86
N ASN A 336 -24.51 26.78 -4.98
CA ASN A 336 -25.39 25.62 -4.86
C ASN A 336 -25.98 25.45 -3.44
N TYR A 337 -25.31 26.01 -2.44
CA TYR A 337 -25.74 25.97 -1.04
C TYR A 337 -26.21 27.34 -0.54
N LYS A 338 -27.24 27.34 0.29
CA LYS A 338 -27.79 28.56 0.92
C LYS A 338 -26.83 29.20 1.95
N SER A 339 -25.86 28.44 2.46
CA SER A 339 -24.84 28.91 3.39
C SER A 339 -23.80 29.75 2.67
N VAL A 340 -23.20 30.71 3.38
CA VAL A 340 -22.07 31.48 2.88
C VAL A 340 -20.84 30.57 2.90
N GLY A 341 -20.34 30.20 1.72
CA GLY A 341 -19.07 29.48 1.56
C GLY A 341 -17.85 30.43 1.53
N ALA A 342 -16.67 29.85 1.48
CA ALA A 342 -15.43 30.62 1.48
C ALA A 342 -15.30 31.51 0.23
N TRP A 343 -15.81 31.05 -0.93
CA TRP A 343 -15.77 31.79 -2.18
C TRP A 343 -16.56 33.10 -2.14
N GLN A 344 -17.74 33.12 -1.47
CA GLN A 344 -18.55 34.34 -1.35
C GLN A 344 -17.83 35.42 -0.52
N GLU A 345 -17.11 35.05 0.55
CA GLU A 345 -16.28 36.00 1.29
C GLU A 345 -15.08 36.49 0.46
N HIS A 346 -14.46 35.60 -0.32
CA HIS A 346 -13.38 35.99 -1.23
C HIS A 346 -13.83 37.07 -2.22
N LEU A 347 -15.02 36.90 -2.82
CA LEU A 347 -15.58 37.85 -3.78
C LEU A 347 -16.05 39.15 -3.12
N ASN A 348 -16.53 39.06 -1.87
CA ASN A 348 -17.02 40.23 -1.13
C ASN A 348 -16.59 40.15 0.35
N PRO A 349 -15.52 40.84 0.75
CA PRO A 349 -15.00 40.82 2.12
C PRO A 349 -15.96 41.35 3.20
N LYS A 350 -17.10 41.94 2.81
CA LYS A 350 -18.17 42.35 3.76
C LYS A 350 -19.07 41.19 4.18
N VAL A 351 -18.97 40.06 3.47
CA VAL A 351 -19.67 38.82 3.76
C VAL A 351 -18.73 37.89 4.50
N HIS A 352 -19.15 37.34 5.64
CA HIS A 352 -18.28 36.47 6.44
C HIS A 352 -18.72 35.01 6.37
N SER A 353 -17.78 34.13 6.00
CA SER A 353 -17.96 32.69 5.95
C SER A 353 -17.25 32.03 7.15
N PRO A 354 -17.88 31.08 7.82
CA PRO A 354 -17.18 30.28 8.83
C PRO A 354 -16.06 29.41 8.24
N TYR A 355 -15.97 29.32 6.91
CA TYR A 355 -15.08 28.43 6.18
C TYR A 355 -13.92 29.16 5.48
N TYR A 356 -13.88 30.52 5.46
CA TYR A 356 -12.88 31.26 4.69
C TYR A 356 -11.44 30.85 4.99
N HIS A 357 -11.10 30.68 6.25
CA HIS A 357 -9.77 30.26 6.71
C HIS A 357 -9.52 28.75 6.61
N TRP A 358 -10.45 28.00 6.03
CA TRP A 358 -10.24 26.58 5.76
C TRP A 358 -9.46 26.34 4.49
N PHE A 359 -9.25 27.35 3.64
CA PHE A 359 -8.61 27.25 2.35
C PHE A 359 -7.32 28.07 2.28
N LEU A 360 -6.45 27.69 1.34
CA LEU A 360 -5.16 28.35 1.08
C LEU A 360 -5.31 29.32 -0.09
N TRP A 361 -5.47 30.59 0.24
CA TRP A 361 -5.66 31.64 -0.75
C TRP A 361 -4.33 32.12 -1.35
N THR A 362 -4.31 32.41 -2.68
CA THR A 362 -3.17 32.92 -3.47
C THR A 362 -3.57 34.16 -4.25
N PRO A 363 -3.68 35.34 -3.57
CA PRO A 363 -4.12 36.53 -4.23
C PRO A 363 -3.30 36.88 -5.46
N GLY A 364 -3.97 37.26 -6.57
CA GLY A 364 -3.32 37.60 -7.83
C GLY A 364 -2.98 36.42 -8.73
N GLN A 365 -3.26 35.19 -8.33
CA GLN A 365 -3.18 34.00 -9.18
C GLN A 365 -4.56 33.63 -9.76
N ASN A 366 -4.59 32.73 -10.73
CA ASN A 366 -5.81 32.17 -11.30
C ASN A 366 -5.69 30.64 -11.35
N PRO A 367 -6.46 29.88 -10.57
CA PRO A 367 -7.41 30.34 -9.56
C PRO A 367 -6.72 31.03 -8.37
N PRO A 368 -7.43 31.90 -7.59
CA PRO A 368 -6.84 32.65 -6.49
C PRO A 368 -6.70 31.83 -5.20
N TYR A 369 -6.59 30.52 -5.32
CA TYR A 369 -6.41 29.55 -4.23
C TYR A 369 -5.49 28.42 -4.69
N GLN A 370 -4.87 27.74 -3.73
CA GLN A 370 -4.09 26.53 -4.03
C GLN A 370 -5.05 25.37 -4.33
N THR A 371 -4.60 24.47 -5.19
CA THR A 371 -5.38 23.33 -5.68
C THR A 371 -4.59 22.03 -5.56
N TRP A 372 -5.29 20.93 -5.40
CA TRP A 372 -4.67 19.61 -5.48
C TRP A 372 -4.19 19.34 -6.92
N GLY A 373 -2.91 18.99 -7.08
CA GLY A 373 -2.34 18.64 -8.39
C GLY A 373 -2.52 19.65 -9.51
N GLY A 374 -2.87 20.93 -9.21
CA GLY A 374 -3.20 21.93 -10.22
C GLY A 374 -4.64 21.88 -10.73
N VAL A 375 -5.50 21.04 -10.16
CA VAL A 375 -6.89 20.83 -10.55
C VAL A 375 -7.78 21.88 -9.88
N ALA A 376 -8.31 22.83 -10.63
CA ALA A 376 -9.07 23.96 -10.12
C ALA A 376 -10.32 23.54 -9.31
N THR A 377 -10.97 22.44 -9.68
CA THR A 377 -12.15 21.91 -8.98
C THR A 377 -11.85 21.36 -7.57
N LEU A 378 -10.58 21.31 -7.15
CA LEU A 378 -10.11 20.73 -5.89
C LEU A 378 -9.33 21.76 -5.07
N PRO A 379 -10.00 22.81 -4.48
CA PRO A 379 -9.34 23.78 -3.61
C PRO A 379 -8.76 23.11 -2.37
N LEU A 380 -7.44 23.32 -2.12
CA LEU A 380 -6.72 22.75 -0.99
C LEU A 380 -7.23 23.29 0.34
N ALA A 381 -7.45 22.36 1.27
CA ALA A 381 -7.76 22.70 2.65
C ALA A 381 -6.50 23.15 3.39
N ASN A 382 -6.64 24.19 4.20
CA ASN A 382 -5.61 24.65 5.12
C ASN A 382 -5.57 23.73 6.35
N THR A 383 -4.71 22.73 6.34
CA THR A 383 -4.57 21.76 7.44
C THR A 383 -4.12 22.41 8.75
N ALA A 384 -3.51 23.61 8.71
CA ALA A 384 -3.17 24.41 9.89
C ALA A 384 -4.39 25.14 10.50
N SER A 385 -5.49 25.28 9.75
CA SER A 385 -6.71 25.92 10.24
C SER A 385 -7.32 25.16 11.43
N LYS A 386 -7.50 25.86 12.55
CA LYS A 386 -8.16 25.27 13.72
C LYS A 386 -9.61 24.86 13.43
N GLY A 387 -10.31 25.64 12.57
CA GLY A 387 -11.67 25.33 12.14
C GLY A 387 -11.72 24.00 11.39
N TRP A 388 -10.83 23.81 10.42
CA TRP A 388 -10.70 22.56 9.68
C TRP A 388 -10.37 21.37 10.60
N GLN A 389 -9.37 21.51 11.46
CA GLN A 389 -9.00 20.48 12.43
C GLN A 389 -10.17 20.11 13.36
N GLN A 390 -10.92 21.11 13.87
CA GLN A 390 -12.10 20.88 14.71
C GLN A 390 -13.19 20.11 13.95
N PHE A 391 -13.38 20.43 12.67
CA PHE A 391 -14.35 19.77 11.81
C PHE A 391 -13.95 18.33 11.49
N VAL A 392 -12.69 18.08 11.09
CA VAL A 392 -12.24 16.76 10.66
C VAL A 392 -12.12 15.79 11.85
N TYR A 393 -11.48 16.22 12.97
CA TYR A 393 -11.19 15.31 14.09
C TYR A 393 -11.36 15.90 15.50
N GLY A 394 -11.61 17.22 15.63
CA GLY A 394 -11.52 17.91 16.94
C GLY A 394 -12.68 17.64 17.88
N LYS A 395 -13.87 17.36 17.38
CA LYS A 395 -15.11 17.27 18.18
C LYS A 395 -15.55 15.83 18.40
N TYR A 396 -15.94 15.50 19.63
CA TYR A 396 -16.61 14.24 19.96
C TYR A 396 -17.50 14.37 21.20
N ASP A 397 -18.81 14.35 21.00
CA ASP A 397 -19.81 14.32 22.08
C ASP A 397 -20.27 12.87 22.33
N LYS A 398 -19.70 12.24 23.37
CA LYS A 398 -20.05 10.87 23.77
C LYS A 398 -21.52 10.68 24.13
N LYS A 399 -22.22 11.76 24.58
CA LYS A 399 -23.64 11.70 24.94
C LYS A 399 -24.54 11.75 23.71
N ASN A 400 -24.05 12.37 22.62
CA ASN A 400 -24.79 12.50 21.37
C ASN A 400 -23.92 12.12 20.17
N PRO A 401 -23.41 10.87 20.10
CA PRO A 401 -22.40 10.48 19.11
C PRO A 401 -22.94 10.49 17.67
N LEU A 402 -24.24 10.42 17.50
CA LEU A 402 -24.91 10.42 16.20
C LEU A 402 -25.37 11.83 15.74
N ASN A 403 -25.04 12.88 16.51
CA ASN A 403 -25.38 14.24 16.12
C ASN A 403 -24.25 14.86 15.27
N PRO A 404 -24.47 15.12 13.97
CA PRO A 404 -23.42 15.65 13.09
C PRO A 404 -22.93 17.05 13.49
N ALA A 405 -23.77 17.89 14.13
CA ALA A 405 -23.37 19.20 14.57
C ALA A 405 -22.42 19.21 15.79
N LYS A 406 -22.40 18.10 16.55
CA LYS A 406 -21.61 17.95 17.78
C LYS A 406 -20.36 17.10 17.62
N ASN A 407 -20.20 16.45 16.48
CA ASN A 407 -19.11 15.54 16.23
C ASN A 407 -18.32 15.95 14.99
N SER A 408 -17.03 15.65 15.01
CA SER A 408 -16.17 15.75 13.82
C SER A 408 -16.50 14.66 12.81
N VAL A 409 -16.06 14.84 11.57
CA VAL A 409 -16.23 13.85 10.49
C VAL A 409 -15.77 12.46 10.95
N ALA A 410 -14.54 12.37 11.47
CA ALA A 410 -13.96 11.11 11.93
C ALA A 410 -14.81 10.44 13.03
N ALA A 411 -15.26 11.21 14.03
CA ALA A 411 -16.04 10.66 15.14
C ALA A 411 -17.47 10.26 14.73
N TYR A 412 -18.10 11.07 13.90
CA TYR A 412 -19.46 10.83 13.43
C TYR A 412 -19.60 9.52 12.68
N TRP A 413 -18.79 9.31 11.64
CA TRP A 413 -18.91 8.10 10.81
C TRP A 413 -18.51 6.82 11.54
N LEU A 414 -17.51 6.87 12.42
CA LEU A 414 -17.22 5.75 13.31
C LEU A 414 -18.39 5.44 14.24
N SER A 415 -19.11 6.45 14.71
CA SER A 415 -20.32 6.28 15.53
C SER A 415 -21.51 5.75 14.72
N GLN A 416 -21.53 5.99 13.39
CA GLN A 416 -22.51 5.37 12.47
C GLN A 416 -22.15 3.92 12.13
N GLY A 417 -20.97 3.42 12.56
CA GLY A 417 -20.56 2.03 12.44
C GLY A 417 -19.43 1.75 11.47
N ALA A 418 -18.83 2.76 10.84
CA ALA A 418 -17.61 2.58 10.07
C ALA A 418 -16.51 1.94 10.95
N SER A 419 -15.69 1.08 10.36
CA SER A 419 -14.63 0.34 11.05
C SER A 419 -13.26 1.02 10.92
N GLY A 420 -13.14 2.09 10.16
CA GLY A 420 -11.88 2.79 9.95
C GLY A 420 -11.90 3.73 8.77
N TRP A 421 -10.71 4.22 8.45
CA TRP A 421 -10.45 5.21 7.40
C TRP A 421 -9.28 4.75 6.52
N ARG A 422 -9.42 4.82 5.21
CA ARG A 422 -8.32 5.04 4.29
C ARG A 422 -8.19 6.54 4.12
N LEU A 423 -7.01 7.05 4.03
CA LEU A 423 -6.71 8.47 3.99
C LEU A 423 -6.10 8.81 2.64
N ASP A 424 -6.79 9.64 1.90
CA ASP A 424 -6.40 10.10 0.59
C ASP A 424 -5.20 11.04 0.67
N SER A 425 -4.24 10.92 -0.26
CA SER A 425 -3.05 11.77 -0.37
C SER A 425 -2.36 12.02 0.99
N ALA A 426 -2.26 10.98 1.82
CA ALA A 426 -1.92 11.13 3.24
C ALA A 426 -0.47 11.56 3.50
N ASP A 427 0.45 11.30 2.55
CA ASP A 427 1.87 11.70 2.56
C ASP A 427 2.10 13.13 2.08
N ASN A 428 1.05 13.83 1.60
CA ASN A 428 1.20 15.18 1.07
C ASN A 428 1.79 16.14 2.10
N SER A 429 2.66 17.04 1.63
CA SER A 429 3.40 18.01 2.44
C SER A 429 2.50 19.00 3.22
N ASN A 430 1.23 19.10 2.89
CA ASN A 430 0.22 19.85 3.65
C ASN A 430 -0.04 19.25 5.03
N PHE A 431 0.19 17.94 5.19
CA PHE A 431 0.02 17.26 6.47
C PHE A 431 1.34 17.21 7.26
N SER A 432 1.21 17.20 8.56
CA SER A 432 2.33 16.98 9.47
C SER A 432 2.11 15.72 10.30
N LEU A 433 3.19 15.12 10.82
CA LEU A 433 3.12 14.02 11.80
C LEU A 433 2.19 14.39 12.98
N LYS A 434 2.21 15.66 13.39
CA LYS A 434 1.32 16.17 14.47
C LYS A 434 -0.14 16.11 14.07
N TRP A 435 -0.47 16.46 12.84
CA TRP A 435 -1.84 16.47 12.33
C TRP A 435 -2.40 15.04 12.34
N TRP A 436 -1.68 14.08 11.77
CA TRP A 436 -2.08 12.68 11.75
C TRP A 436 -2.10 12.05 13.15
N SER A 437 -1.19 12.44 14.04
CA SER A 437 -1.21 12.00 15.43
C SER A 437 -2.46 12.48 16.17
N ASN A 438 -2.94 13.70 15.90
CA ASN A 438 -4.20 14.22 16.44
C ASN A 438 -5.40 13.45 15.87
N PHE A 439 -5.41 13.22 14.56
CA PHE A 439 -6.43 12.42 13.89
C PHE A 439 -6.51 11.00 14.49
N ARG A 440 -5.35 10.30 14.59
CA ARG A 440 -5.29 8.98 15.22
C ARG A 440 -5.88 8.98 16.63
N ARG A 441 -5.51 9.95 17.47
CA ARG A 441 -6.05 10.04 18.83
C ARG A 441 -7.56 10.21 18.84
N ALA A 442 -8.10 11.00 17.92
CA ALA A 442 -9.54 11.20 17.80
C ALA A 442 -10.24 9.91 17.37
N VAL A 443 -9.74 9.23 16.33
CA VAL A 443 -10.26 7.94 15.84
C VAL A 443 -10.23 6.88 16.94
N LYS A 444 -9.07 6.67 17.56
CA LYS A 444 -8.88 5.63 18.58
C LYS A 444 -9.64 5.91 19.87
N ARG A 445 -9.97 7.18 20.17
CA ARG A 445 -10.84 7.56 21.28
C ARG A 445 -12.29 7.11 21.07
N VAL A 446 -12.78 7.13 19.83
CA VAL A 446 -14.13 6.67 19.46
C VAL A 446 -14.17 5.15 19.40
N ASN A 447 -13.23 4.57 18.66
CA ASN A 447 -13.10 3.12 18.51
C ASN A 447 -11.61 2.72 18.49
N PRO A 448 -11.07 2.14 19.59
CA PRO A 448 -9.67 1.69 19.65
C PRO A 448 -9.29 0.69 18.56
N ASN A 449 -10.27 -0.07 18.04
CA ASN A 449 -10.10 -1.06 16.98
C ASN A 449 -10.42 -0.51 15.57
N ALA A 450 -10.64 0.78 15.39
CA ALA A 450 -10.76 1.35 14.05
C ALA A 450 -9.42 1.31 13.31
N ALA A 451 -9.43 0.95 12.02
CA ALA A 451 -8.25 0.99 11.17
C ALA A 451 -7.97 2.41 10.67
N ILE A 452 -6.70 2.71 10.43
CA ILE A 452 -6.24 3.93 9.76
C ILE A 452 -5.18 3.51 8.75
N ILE A 453 -5.52 3.59 7.46
CA ILE A 453 -4.64 3.21 6.35
C ILE A 453 -4.30 4.49 5.57
N GLY A 454 -3.02 4.86 5.52
CA GLY A 454 -2.57 6.02 4.73
C GLY A 454 -2.34 5.64 3.27
N GLU A 455 -2.65 6.53 2.34
CA GLU A 455 -2.09 6.43 1.01
C GLU A 455 -0.71 7.05 1.02
N ASP A 456 0.29 6.25 0.66
CA ASP A 456 1.68 6.65 0.47
C ASP A 456 2.28 5.76 -0.63
N TRP A 457 2.74 6.38 -1.70
CA TRP A 457 3.29 5.68 -2.86
C TRP A 457 4.76 5.30 -2.69
N ASN A 458 5.42 5.83 -1.65
CA ASN A 458 6.82 5.66 -1.36
C ASN A 458 7.06 4.65 -0.21
N ASN A 459 8.27 4.65 0.33
CA ASN A 459 8.57 3.90 1.54
C ASN A 459 8.09 4.68 2.78
N PRO A 460 7.01 4.28 3.47
CA PRO A 460 6.41 5.06 4.54
C PRO A 460 7.29 5.18 5.80
N THR A 461 8.35 4.39 5.91
CA THR A 461 9.31 4.50 7.02
C THR A 461 10.43 5.50 6.74
N ASN A 462 10.52 5.99 5.52
CA ASN A 462 11.48 7.02 5.11
C ASN A 462 11.02 7.72 3.82
N ASP A 463 9.85 8.32 3.88
CA ASP A 463 9.34 9.12 2.77
C ASP A 463 9.93 10.52 2.86
N ASN A 464 10.92 10.83 1.99
CA ASN A 464 11.65 12.10 1.98
C ASN A 464 12.17 12.52 3.37
N GLY A 465 12.58 11.56 4.21
CA GLY A 465 13.07 11.78 5.57
C GLY A 465 11.98 11.80 6.64
N VAL A 466 10.72 11.56 6.29
CA VAL A 466 9.60 11.43 7.23
C VAL A 466 9.31 9.95 7.48
N ASP A 467 9.15 9.58 8.75
CA ASP A 467 8.67 8.26 9.15
C ASP A 467 7.19 8.33 9.55
N TRP A 468 6.33 7.92 8.66
CA TRP A 468 4.88 7.86 8.88
C TRP A 468 4.45 6.67 9.74
N MET A 469 5.35 5.68 9.94
CA MET A 469 5.03 4.39 10.56
C MET A 469 5.45 4.29 12.04
N THR A 470 5.61 5.44 12.71
CA THR A 470 6.05 5.51 14.12
C THR A 470 5.08 4.88 15.13
N GLY A 471 3.87 4.50 14.70
CA GLY A 471 2.79 4.05 15.57
C GLY A 471 1.98 5.19 16.21
N ASN A 472 2.28 6.43 15.85
CA ASN A 472 1.56 7.62 16.31
C ASN A 472 0.66 8.24 15.22
N THR A 473 0.73 7.74 14.00
CA THR A 473 0.03 8.24 12.81
C THR A 473 -0.93 7.17 12.27
N TRP A 474 -0.55 6.45 11.26
CA TRP A 474 -1.38 5.41 10.62
C TRP A 474 -1.15 4.04 11.25
N ASP A 475 -2.05 3.10 10.98
CA ASP A 475 -1.88 1.69 11.35
C ASP A 475 -1.06 0.95 10.29
N SER A 476 -1.23 1.32 9.02
CA SER A 476 -0.58 0.77 7.83
C SER A 476 -0.77 1.70 6.64
N THR A 477 -0.27 1.30 5.48
CA THR A 477 -0.44 2.02 4.22
C THR A 477 -1.04 1.15 3.12
N MET A 478 -1.46 1.79 2.03
CA MET A 478 -1.59 1.14 0.73
C MET A 478 -0.17 0.80 0.24
N ASN A 479 0.18 -0.48 0.21
CA ASN A 479 1.56 -0.93 0.03
C ASN A 479 1.98 -0.88 -1.46
N TYR A 480 2.13 0.33 -2.01
CA TYR A 480 2.62 0.54 -3.38
C TYR A 480 4.06 0.02 -3.59
N PRO A 481 4.99 0.12 -2.61
CA PRO A 481 6.29 -0.53 -2.74
C PRO A 481 6.21 -2.04 -2.99
N PHE A 482 5.26 -2.75 -2.36
CA PHE A 482 4.99 -4.16 -2.62
C PHE A 482 4.48 -4.36 -4.05
N ARG A 483 3.47 -3.58 -4.50
CA ARG A 483 2.94 -3.62 -5.86
C ARG A 483 4.03 -3.43 -6.90
N ASN A 484 4.87 -2.42 -6.72
CA ASN A 484 5.96 -2.08 -7.64
C ASN A 484 7.00 -3.20 -7.73
N ALA A 485 7.37 -3.82 -6.60
CA ALA A 485 8.27 -4.99 -6.58
C ALA A 485 7.65 -6.19 -7.32
N VAL A 486 6.35 -6.43 -7.14
CA VAL A 486 5.62 -7.50 -7.84
C VAL A 486 5.62 -7.26 -9.34
N ILE A 487 5.25 -6.07 -9.81
CA ILE A 487 5.27 -5.74 -11.24
C ILE A 487 6.69 -5.88 -11.80
N SER A 488 7.69 -5.35 -11.12
CA SER A 488 9.11 -5.42 -11.52
C SER A 488 9.60 -6.86 -11.70
N PHE A 489 9.19 -7.79 -10.86
CA PHE A 489 9.59 -9.20 -10.96
C PHE A 489 8.72 -9.99 -11.94
N PHE A 490 7.39 -9.89 -11.84
CA PHE A 490 6.49 -10.74 -12.62
C PHE A 490 6.23 -10.21 -14.04
N ARG A 491 6.20 -8.91 -14.25
CA ARG A 491 6.04 -8.29 -15.57
C ARG A 491 7.37 -7.89 -16.19
N GLY A 492 8.26 -7.31 -15.40
CA GLY A 492 9.50 -6.71 -15.85
C GLY A 492 9.36 -5.19 -16.01
N THR A 493 10.18 -4.59 -16.88
CA THR A 493 10.11 -3.14 -17.15
C THR A 493 8.75 -2.78 -17.74
N TYR A 494 8.06 -1.86 -17.06
CA TYR A 494 6.73 -1.40 -17.44
C TYR A 494 6.42 -0.03 -16.82
N TYR A 495 5.82 0.86 -17.61
CA TYR A 495 5.23 2.11 -17.14
C TYR A 495 3.70 2.01 -17.20
N ASP A 496 3.05 2.17 -16.06
CA ASP A 496 1.60 1.98 -15.89
C ASP A 496 0.80 3.30 -15.88
N GLY A 497 1.39 4.36 -16.40
CA GLY A 497 0.78 5.69 -16.37
C GLY A 497 1.21 6.54 -15.17
N ASN A 498 1.54 5.93 -14.03
CA ASN A 498 1.96 6.60 -12.80
C ASN A 498 3.40 6.28 -12.40
N VAL A 499 3.78 4.99 -12.45
CA VAL A 499 5.08 4.51 -11.95
C VAL A 499 5.86 3.79 -13.03
N GLN A 500 7.13 4.17 -13.18
CA GLN A 500 8.09 3.42 -14.00
C GLN A 500 8.69 2.28 -13.19
N ASN A 501 8.31 1.06 -13.51
CA ASN A 501 8.87 -0.15 -12.95
C ASN A 501 10.02 -0.66 -13.83
N TYR A 502 11.09 -1.17 -13.21
CA TYR A 502 12.24 -1.76 -13.90
C TYR A 502 12.34 -3.24 -13.59
N ALA A 503 12.70 -4.04 -14.60
CA ALA A 503 12.85 -5.49 -14.42
C ALA A 503 13.90 -5.80 -13.34
N ILE A 504 13.53 -6.67 -12.40
CA ILE A 504 14.42 -7.17 -11.35
C ILE A 504 14.49 -8.70 -11.38
N ASN A 505 15.60 -9.23 -10.87
CA ASN A 505 15.75 -10.67 -10.69
C ASN A 505 15.15 -11.14 -9.34
N ALA A 506 15.05 -12.46 -9.14
CA ALA A 506 14.48 -13.04 -7.93
C ALA A 506 15.23 -12.62 -6.66
N GLN A 507 16.56 -12.43 -6.71
CA GLN A 507 17.33 -12.00 -5.54
C GLN A 507 17.02 -10.55 -5.15
N THR A 508 16.95 -9.63 -6.12
CA THR A 508 16.56 -8.23 -5.87
C THR A 508 15.12 -8.16 -5.36
N PHE A 509 14.20 -8.94 -5.97
CA PHE A 509 12.83 -9.05 -5.48
C PHE A 509 12.77 -9.48 -4.01
N GLY A 510 13.51 -10.55 -3.66
CA GLY A 510 13.60 -11.03 -2.29
C GLY A 510 14.19 -9.98 -1.33
N ASN A 511 15.24 -9.27 -1.75
CA ASN A 511 15.86 -8.21 -0.96
C ASN A 511 14.86 -7.06 -0.67
N THR A 512 14.10 -6.63 -1.67
CA THR A 512 13.06 -5.59 -1.50
C THR A 512 12.01 -6.01 -0.48
N LEU A 513 11.53 -7.26 -0.56
CA LEU A 513 10.55 -7.79 0.40
C LEU A 513 11.14 -7.89 1.82
N VAL A 514 12.40 -8.33 1.95
CA VAL A 514 13.08 -8.42 3.26
C VAL A 514 13.35 -7.04 3.83
N GLN A 515 13.64 -6.04 2.99
CA GLN A 515 13.80 -4.65 3.44
C GLN A 515 12.50 -4.13 4.08
N MET A 516 11.33 -4.30 3.46
CA MET A 516 10.04 -3.93 4.05
C MET A 516 9.84 -4.60 5.42
N LEU A 517 10.11 -5.92 5.51
CA LEU A 517 9.99 -6.68 6.76
C LEU A 517 10.97 -6.20 7.85
N GLN A 518 12.08 -5.61 7.47
CA GLN A 518 13.08 -5.08 8.37
C GLN A 518 12.77 -3.66 8.83
N GLU A 519 12.31 -2.81 7.92
CA GLU A 519 12.10 -1.38 8.17
C GLU A 519 10.72 -1.10 8.78
N TYR A 520 9.67 -1.82 8.34
CA TYR A 520 8.31 -1.56 8.83
C TYR A 520 8.13 -2.14 10.24
N PRO A 521 7.50 -1.39 11.16
CA PRO A 521 7.10 -1.93 12.45
C PRO A 521 6.25 -3.21 12.28
N PRO A 522 6.54 -4.30 13.01
CA PRO A 522 5.78 -5.54 12.83
C PRO A 522 4.26 -5.39 12.95
N PRO A 523 3.69 -4.57 13.87
CA PRO A 523 2.24 -4.37 13.90
C PRO A 523 1.70 -3.78 12.59
N ALA A 524 2.42 -2.85 11.96
CA ALA A 524 2.07 -2.26 10.68
C ALA A 524 2.27 -3.27 9.54
N MET A 525 3.43 -3.88 9.42
CA MET A 525 3.76 -4.82 8.34
C MET A 525 2.71 -5.94 8.19
N TYR A 526 2.17 -6.44 9.31
CA TYR A 526 1.08 -7.44 9.27
C TYR A 526 -0.28 -6.85 8.89
N ALA A 527 -0.43 -5.53 8.90
CA ALA A 527 -1.65 -4.81 8.53
C ALA A 527 -1.54 -4.10 7.17
N GLU A 528 -0.36 -4.14 6.52
CA GLU A 528 -0.13 -3.50 5.22
C GLU A 528 -1.14 -3.99 4.17
N MET A 529 -1.79 -3.05 3.48
CA MET A 529 -2.71 -3.32 2.38
C MET A 529 -1.90 -3.64 1.12
N ASN A 530 -1.60 -4.92 0.93
CA ASN A 530 -0.82 -5.40 -0.21
C ASN A 530 -1.67 -5.41 -1.48
N LEU A 531 -1.75 -4.29 -2.17
CA LEU A 531 -2.51 -4.15 -3.41
C LEU A 531 -1.73 -4.66 -4.63
N LEU A 532 -2.46 -5.04 -5.68
CA LEU A 532 -1.94 -5.28 -7.03
C LEU A 532 -2.45 -4.22 -8.02
N GLY A 533 -3.56 -3.59 -7.73
CA GLY A 533 -4.17 -2.48 -8.44
C GLY A 533 -5.07 -1.69 -7.52
N SER A 534 -5.49 -0.51 -7.96
CA SER A 534 -6.42 0.40 -7.28
C SER A 534 -7.19 1.24 -8.31
N GLN A 535 -8.04 2.14 -7.84
CA GLN A 535 -8.72 3.11 -8.70
C GLN A 535 -7.76 4.07 -9.43
N ASP A 536 -6.50 4.17 -8.98
CA ASP A 536 -5.48 5.07 -9.53
C ASP A 536 -4.45 4.38 -10.40
N THR A 537 -4.55 3.06 -10.60
CA THR A 537 -3.56 2.30 -11.37
C THR A 537 -4.20 1.50 -12.48
N GLU A 538 -3.42 1.12 -13.49
CA GLU A 538 -3.88 0.16 -14.47
C GLU A 538 -4.29 -1.17 -13.82
N ARG A 539 -5.27 -1.84 -14.42
CA ARG A 539 -5.68 -3.19 -14.00
C ARG A 539 -4.52 -4.16 -14.09
N ILE A 540 -4.29 -4.92 -13.03
CA ILE A 540 -3.17 -5.87 -12.95
C ILE A 540 -3.21 -6.90 -14.10
N LEU A 541 -4.39 -7.33 -14.54
CA LEU A 541 -4.52 -8.26 -15.65
C LEU A 541 -4.04 -7.65 -16.98
N THR A 542 -4.29 -6.36 -17.23
CA THR A 542 -3.75 -5.64 -18.39
C THR A 542 -2.23 -5.69 -18.39
N ILE A 543 -1.61 -5.33 -17.28
CA ILE A 543 -0.15 -5.35 -17.08
C ILE A 543 0.41 -6.76 -17.33
N LEU A 544 -0.15 -7.78 -16.71
CA LEU A 544 0.32 -9.17 -16.77
C LEU A 544 0.04 -9.85 -18.13
N SER A 545 -0.96 -9.40 -18.86
CA SER A 545 -1.25 -9.87 -20.23
C SER A 545 -0.16 -9.46 -21.23
N GLY A 546 0.72 -8.52 -20.85
CA GLY A 546 1.78 -8.00 -21.70
C GLY A 546 1.26 -6.92 -22.65
N ALA A 547 0.34 -6.10 -22.15
CA ALA A 547 -0.06 -4.88 -22.81
C ALA A 547 1.14 -3.96 -23.08
N PRO A 548 1.13 -3.14 -24.14
CA PRO A 548 2.10 -2.05 -24.30
C PRO A 548 2.04 -1.08 -23.12
N ASN A 549 3.11 -0.34 -22.85
CA ASN A 549 3.08 0.74 -21.86
C ASN A 549 2.03 1.78 -22.24
N ALA A 550 1.36 2.39 -21.27
CA ALA A 550 0.34 3.42 -21.50
C ALA A 550 0.86 4.58 -22.36
N ASN A 551 2.07 5.06 -22.10
CA ASN A 551 2.70 6.15 -22.85
C ASN A 551 3.08 5.82 -24.31
N ALA A 552 3.00 4.53 -24.70
CA ALA A 552 3.22 4.09 -26.08
C ALA A 552 1.92 4.08 -26.91
N LEU A 553 0.79 4.39 -26.30
CA LEU A 553 -0.53 4.32 -26.90
C LEU A 553 -1.26 5.67 -26.75
N SER A 554 -2.04 6.07 -27.77
CA SER A 554 -3.00 7.16 -27.60
C SER A 554 -4.15 6.71 -26.68
N ALA A 555 -4.88 7.67 -26.09
CA ALA A 555 -6.05 7.38 -25.26
C ALA A 555 -7.09 6.50 -26.03
N PHE A 556 -7.34 6.76 -27.29
CA PHE A 556 -8.20 5.93 -28.13
C PHE A 556 -7.68 4.49 -28.28
N GLN A 557 -6.36 4.31 -28.43
CA GLN A 557 -5.77 2.98 -28.50
C GLN A 557 -5.86 2.26 -27.16
N GLN A 558 -5.69 2.97 -26.03
CA GLN A 558 -5.90 2.42 -24.70
C GLN A 558 -7.38 1.99 -24.50
N ALA A 559 -8.34 2.85 -24.82
CA ALA A 559 -9.77 2.57 -24.71
C ALA A 559 -10.26 1.40 -25.59
N THR A 560 -9.56 1.14 -26.69
CA THR A 560 -9.92 0.07 -27.63
C THR A 560 -9.03 -1.17 -27.55
N TRP A 561 -8.01 -1.15 -26.71
CA TRP A 561 -7.08 -2.26 -26.57
C TRP A 561 -7.79 -3.53 -26.05
N LYS A 562 -7.45 -4.64 -26.66
CA LYS A 562 -7.90 -5.97 -26.21
C LYS A 562 -6.74 -6.94 -26.32
N PRO A 563 -6.54 -7.80 -25.32
CA PRO A 563 -5.52 -8.83 -25.41
C PRO A 563 -5.86 -9.84 -26.52
N THR A 564 -4.85 -10.30 -27.25
CA THR A 564 -4.99 -11.49 -28.08
C THR A 564 -5.28 -12.72 -27.22
N PRO A 565 -5.82 -13.82 -27.75
CA PRO A 565 -6.08 -15.04 -26.97
C PRO A 565 -4.86 -15.54 -26.20
N ALA A 566 -3.66 -15.46 -26.80
CA ALA A 566 -2.40 -15.86 -26.15
C ALA A 566 -2.00 -14.90 -25.02
N GLN A 567 -2.23 -13.59 -25.19
CA GLN A 567 -2.02 -12.59 -24.14
C GLN A 567 -3.01 -12.78 -22.99
N ALA A 568 -4.29 -12.99 -23.28
CA ALA A 568 -5.31 -13.26 -22.29
C ALA A 568 -4.98 -14.50 -21.44
N ALA A 569 -4.65 -15.62 -22.08
CA ALA A 569 -4.25 -16.85 -21.38
C ALA A 569 -3.00 -16.66 -20.52
N ARG A 570 -2.00 -15.93 -21.02
CA ARG A 570 -0.80 -15.58 -20.24
C ARG A 570 -1.14 -14.70 -19.05
N GLY A 571 -1.98 -13.66 -19.24
CA GLY A 571 -2.41 -12.76 -18.19
C GLY A 571 -3.11 -13.49 -17.06
N VAL A 572 -4.05 -14.38 -17.38
CA VAL A 572 -4.78 -15.20 -16.41
C VAL A 572 -3.81 -16.09 -15.61
N ALA A 573 -2.93 -16.83 -16.29
CA ALA A 573 -1.96 -17.71 -15.60
C ALA A 573 -1.02 -16.93 -14.69
N LYS A 574 -0.56 -15.73 -15.10
CA LYS A 574 0.26 -14.87 -14.26
C LYS A 574 -0.52 -14.24 -13.11
N LEU A 575 -1.79 -13.88 -13.32
CA LEU A 575 -2.63 -13.36 -12.24
C LEU A 575 -2.86 -14.42 -11.16
N GLU A 576 -3.08 -15.68 -11.54
CA GLU A 576 -3.16 -16.80 -10.60
C GLU A 576 -1.85 -16.94 -9.80
N GLU A 577 -0.69 -16.90 -10.48
CA GLU A 577 0.62 -16.97 -9.86
C GLU A 577 0.86 -15.84 -8.85
N VAL A 578 0.63 -14.61 -9.28
CA VAL A 578 0.84 -13.39 -8.47
C VAL A 578 -0.11 -13.34 -7.27
N SER A 579 -1.37 -13.70 -7.47
CA SER A 579 -2.36 -13.72 -6.38
C SER A 579 -2.03 -14.80 -5.34
N ALA A 580 -1.53 -15.98 -5.75
CA ALA A 580 -1.04 -16.98 -4.80
C ALA A 580 0.14 -16.45 -3.96
N PHE A 581 1.06 -15.70 -4.59
CA PHE A 581 2.14 -15.02 -3.88
C PHE A 581 1.59 -13.97 -2.91
N GLN A 582 0.70 -13.08 -3.34
CA GLN A 582 0.09 -12.00 -2.52
C GLN A 582 -0.62 -12.57 -1.28
N TYR A 583 -1.46 -13.60 -1.46
CA TYR A 583 -2.23 -14.21 -0.36
C TYR A 583 -1.37 -14.96 0.65
N GLY A 584 -0.21 -15.45 0.23
CA GLY A 584 0.77 -16.12 1.09
C GLY A 584 1.71 -15.18 1.82
N PHE A 585 1.92 -13.96 1.32
CA PHE A 585 2.90 -13.02 1.87
C PHE A 585 2.43 -12.39 3.21
N VAL A 586 3.35 -11.67 3.89
CA VAL A 586 3.04 -10.92 5.11
C VAL A 586 2.25 -9.67 4.74
N GLY A 587 1.25 -9.32 5.51
CA GLY A 587 0.32 -8.23 5.24
C GLY A 587 -1.06 -8.75 4.83
N VAL A 588 -1.91 -7.90 4.34
CA VAL A 588 -3.32 -8.14 4.01
C VAL A 588 -3.49 -8.05 2.50
N PRO A 589 -3.86 -9.12 1.80
CA PRO A 589 -4.13 -9.03 0.37
C PRO A 589 -5.32 -8.11 0.13
N ASP A 590 -5.17 -7.24 -0.84
CA ASP A 590 -6.23 -6.39 -1.36
C ASP A 590 -6.63 -6.82 -2.77
N ILE A 591 -7.92 -6.76 -3.05
CA ILE A 591 -8.52 -7.01 -4.36
C ILE A 591 -9.21 -5.72 -4.80
N TYR A 592 -8.72 -5.07 -5.83
CA TYR A 592 -9.46 -4.03 -6.51
C TYR A 592 -10.64 -4.66 -7.26
N TYR A 593 -11.87 -4.15 -7.07
CA TYR A 593 -13.09 -4.79 -7.59
C TYR A 593 -12.95 -5.21 -9.05
N GLY A 594 -13.28 -6.45 -9.36
CA GLY A 594 -13.24 -7.00 -10.71
C GLY A 594 -11.90 -7.58 -11.17
N ASP A 595 -10.80 -7.46 -10.41
CA ASP A 595 -9.56 -8.15 -10.74
C ASP A 595 -9.76 -9.66 -10.69
N GLU A 596 -10.52 -10.15 -9.71
CA GLU A 596 -10.92 -11.56 -9.61
C GLU A 596 -11.88 -12.00 -10.72
N ALA A 597 -12.58 -11.02 -11.34
CA ALA A 597 -13.49 -11.28 -12.48
C ALA A 597 -12.77 -11.24 -13.84
N GLY A 598 -11.48 -10.89 -13.85
CA GLY A 598 -10.68 -10.82 -15.07
C GLY A 598 -10.86 -9.53 -15.87
N MET A 599 -11.15 -8.41 -15.21
CA MET A 599 -11.24 -7.10 -15.85
C MET A 599 -9.89 -6.61 -16.36
N ASN A 600 -9.93 -5.97 -17.54
CA ASN A 600 -8.82 -5.21 -18.12
C ASN A 600 -9.17 -3.71 -18.11
N GLY A 601 -8.17 -2.87 -18.13
CA GLY A 601 -8.29 -1.43 -18.24
C GLY A 601 -6.93 -0.77 -18.07
N TYR A 602 -6.64 0.23 -18.88
CA TYR A 602 -5.52 1.14 -18.69
C TYR A 602 -5.84 2.09 -17.53
N THR A 603 -5.10 3.18 -17.39
CA THR A 603 -5.31 4.17 -16.33
C THR A 603 -6.71 4.77 -16.33
N ASP A 604 -7.04 5.56 -15.31
CA ASP A 604 -8.27 6.33 -15.22
C ASP A 604 -8.61 7.02 -16.56
N PRO A 605 -9.85 6.90 -17.06
CA PRO A 605 -11.04 6.28 -16.46
C PRO A 605 -11.22 4.78 -16.82
N LEU A 606 -10.35 4.20 -17.64
CA LEU A 606 -10.53 2.87 -18.23
C LEU A 606 -10.38 1.73 -17.22
N ASN A 607 -9.61 1.91 -16.16
CA ASN A 607 -9.49 0.99 -15.04
C ASN A 607 -10.74 0.95 -14.15
N ARG A 608 -11.64 1.95 -14.29
CA ARG A 608 -12.87 2.16 -13.52
C ARG A 608 -14.13 1.68 -14.26
N ALA A 609 -14.01 0.74 -15.19
CA ALA A 609 -15.16 0.11 -15.84
C ALA A 609 -16.05 -0.62 -14.82
N THR A 610 -17.33 -0.82 -15.16
CA THR A 610 -18.28 -1.49 -14.29
C THR A 610 -17.97 -2.96 -14.11
N TYR A 611 -18.32 -3.49 -12.92
CA TYR A 611 -18.15 -4.91 -12.62
C TYR A 611 -18.94 -5.78 -13.61
N PRO A 612 -18.35 -6.82 -14.23
CA PRO A 612 -18.97 -7.59 -15.30
C PRO A 612 -19.90 -8.70 -14.75
N TRP A 613 -20.95 -8.34 -14.01
CA TRP A 613 -21.92 -9.29 -13.48
C TRP A 613 -22.54 -10.16 -14.61
N GLY A 614 -22.49 -11.48 -14.40
CA GLY A 614 -22.92 -12.45 -15.42
C GLY A 614 -21.94 -12.70 -16.56
N ARG A 615 -20.84 -11.94 -16.64
CA ARG A 615 -19.78 -12.05 -17.67
C ARG A 615 -18.39 -12.26 -17.11
N ALA A 616 -18.25 -12.35 -15.78
CA ALA A 616 -16.99 -12.56 -15.08
C ALA A 616 -16.31 -13.88 -15.48
N ASN A 617 -14.98 -13.89 -15.51
CA ASN A 617 -14.20 -15.10 -15.68
C ASN A 617 -14.36 -16.01 -14.45
N GLN A 618 -15.24 -17.01 -14.54
CA GLN A 618 -15.57 -17.87 -13.42
C GLN A 618 -14.41 -18.72 -12.94
N THR A 619 -13.45 -19.04 -13.81
CA THR A 619 -12.20 -19.74 -13.40
C THR A 619 -11.40 -18.91 -12.43
N LEU A 620 -11.19 -17.62 -12.74
CA LEU A 620 -10.52 -16.68 -11.83
C LEU A 620 -11.32 -16.47 -10.54
N VAL A 621 -12.62 -16.24 -10.63
CA VAL A 621 -13.48 -16.08 -9.44
C VAL A 621 -13.32 -17.27 -8.50
N HIS A 622 -13.41 -18.51 -9.00
CA HIS A 622 -13.21 -19.72 -8.20
C HIS A 622 -11.80 -19.82 -7.64
N TYR A 623 -10.78 -19.37 -8.40
CA TYR A 623 -9.41 -19.35 -7.92
C TYR A 623 -9.23 -18.40 -6.73
N PHE A 624 -9.76 -17.17 -6.80
CA PHE A 624 -9.73 -16.22 -5.69
C PHE A 624 -10.55 -16.71 -4.49
N GLN A 625 -11.70 -17.33 -4.69
CA GLN A 625 -12.47 -17.97 -3.62
C GLN A 625 -11.63 -19.03 -2.90
N ARG A 626 -10.89 -19.84 -3.64
CA ARG A 626 -9.97 -20.84 -3.10
C ARG A 626 -8.82 -20.21 -2.30
N LEU A 627 -8.19 -19.16 -2.83
CA LEU A 627 -7.14 -18.42 -2.12
C LEU A 627 -7.69 -17.83 -0.81
N GLY A 628 -8.88 -17.24 -0.84
CA GLY A 628 -9.56 -16.72 0.34
C GLY A 628 -9.83 -17.80 1.39
N ALA A 629 -10.33 -18.97 0.97
CA ALA A 629 -10.54 -20.11 1.86
C ALA A 629 -9.22 -20.60 2.48
N ILE A 630 -8.14 -20.72 1.67
CA ILE A 630 -6.81 -21.12 2.15
C ILE A 630 -6.30 -20.13 3.20
N ARG A 631 -6.33 -18.82 2.94
CA ARG A 631 -5.85 -17.82 3.88
C ARG A 631 -6.66 -17.81 5.17
N ASN A 632 -7.99 -17.87 5.09
CA ASN A 632 -8.87 -17.81 6.24
C ASN A 632 -8.80 -19.06 7.14
N SER A 633 -8.41 -20.23 6.59
CA SER A 633 -8.28 -21.47 7.33
C SER A 633 -6.88 -21.71 7.92
N HIS A 634 -5.87 -20.91 7.56
CA HIS A 634 -4.49 -21.12 8.00
C HIS A 634 -3.90 -19.86 8.64
N THR A 635 -3.94 -19.80 9.96
CA THR A 635 -3.44 -18.65 10.76
C THR A 635 -1.98 -18.30 10.46
N VAL A 636 -1.17 -19.27 10.05
CA VAL A 636 0.22 -19.06 9.67
C VAL A 636 0.37 -18.09 8.50
N LEU A 637 -0.59 -18.01 7.57
CA LEU A 637 -0.58 -17.01 6.50
C LEU A 637 -0.95 -15.60 6.99
N GLN A 638 -1.70 -15.52 8.09
CA GLN A 638 -2.17 -14.26 8.68
C GLN A 638 -1.14 -13.65 9.64
N SER A 639 -0.54 -14.45 10.51
CA SER A 639 0.31 -13.98 11.62
C SER A 639 1.68 -14.67 11.71
N GLY A 640 1.97 -15.67 10.88
CA GLY A 640 3.23 -16.41 10.91
C GLY A 640 4.44 -15.58 10.51
N GLY A 641 5.62 -16.00 10.96
CA GLY A 641 6.89 -15.41 10.55
C GLY A 641 7.19 -15.63 9.08
N TYR A 642 8.15 -14.89 8.53
CA TYR A 642 8.61 -15.01 7.15
C TYR A 642 10.06 -15.50 7.10
N ARG A 643 10.35 -16.39 6.14
CA ARG A 643 11.73 -16.78 5.82
C ARG A 643 11.86 -17.05 4.33
N GLN A 644 12.72 -16.30 3.65
CA GLN A 644 13.09 -16.58 2.26
C GLN A 644 13.82 -17.93 2.19
N LEU A 645 13.44 -18.77 1.24
CA LEU A 645 14.02 -20.11 1.04
C LEU A 645 14.81 -20.19 -0.25
N LEU A 646 14.29 -19.61 -1.35
CA LEU A 646 14.91 -19.67 -2.67
C LEU A 646 14.62 -18.37 -3.44
N ALA A 647 15.64 -17.85 -4.12
CA ALA A 647 15.55 -16.72 -5.02
C ALA A 647 16.52 -16.92 -6.18
N GLU A 648 16.11 -17.67 -7.21
CA GLU A 648 16.95 -18.07 -8.33
C GLU A 648 16.24 -17.91 -9.67
N GLY A 649 16.86 -17.21 -10.61
CA GLY A 649 16.34 -17.03 -11.96
C GLY A 649 14.94 -16.40 -11.97
N ARG A 650 13.93 -17.19 -12.31
CA ARG A 650 12.51 -16.80 -12.33
C ARG A 650 11.70 -17.46 -11.21
N VAL A 651 12.35 -18.15 -10.28
CA VAL A 651 11.71 -18.87 -9.18
C VAL A 651 11.95 -18.12 -7.87
N PHE A 652 10.88 -18.00 -7.10
CA PHE A 652 10.95 -17.44 -5.76
C PHE A 652 10.17 -18.33 -4.79
N ALA A 653 10.74 -18.60 -3.60
CA ALA A 653 10.06 -19.38 -2.57
C ALA A 653 10.40 -18.88 -1.17
N TYR A 654 9.40 -18.92 -0.29
CA TYR A 654 9.53 -18.55 1.10
C TYR A 654 8.68 -19.45 2.00
N ALA A 655 9.03 -19.49 3.29
CA ALA A 655 8.21 -20.11 4.31
C ALA A 655 7.47 -19.08 5.16
N ARG A 656 6.28 -19.45 5.61
CA ARG A 656 5.57 -18.86 6.73
C ARG A 656 5.63 -19.86 7.89
N THR A 657 6.16 -19.41 9.03
CA THR A 657 6.36 -20.27 10.20
C THR A 657 5.43 -19.86 11.34
N PRO A 658 4.85 -20.79 12.09
CA PRO A 658 4.00 -20.45 13.24
C PRO A 658 4.81 -19.67 14.27
N LYS A 659 4.17 -18.80 15.03
CA LYS A 659 4.79 -18.20 16.21
C LYS A 659 5.01 -19.24 17.27
N ALA A 660 6.00 -19.03 18.14
CA ALA A 660 6.27 -19.93 19.27
C ALA A 660 5.00 -20.07 20.13
N GLY A 661 4.54 -21.30 20.33
CA GLY A 661 3.34 -21.62 21.08
C GLY A 661 2.04 -21.75 20.28
N ASP A 662 2.00 -21.35 19.01
CA ASP A 662 0.78 -21.42 18.18
C ASP A 662 0.42 -22.84 17.73
N GLY A 663 1.32 -23.83 17.87
CA GLY A 663 1.08 -25.25 17.49
C GLY A 663 0.71 -25.46 16.01
N GLY A 664 0.90 -24.43 15.19
CA GLY A 664 0.39 -24.37 13.83
C GLY A 664 1.28 -25.02 12.79
N GLN A 665 0.74 -25.12 11.59
CA GLN A 665 1.43 -25.66 10.42
C GLN A 665 2.47 -24.65 9.89
N THR A 666 3.57 -25.12 9.33
CA THR A 666 4.45 -24.30 8.49
C THR A 666 3.92 -24.34 7.05
N ALA A 667 3.89 -23.17 6.40
CA ALA A 667 3.57 -23.07 4.99
C ALA A 667 4.84 -22.79 4.15
N VAL A 668 4.88 -23.34 2.93
CA VAL A 668 5.84 -22.98 1.88
C VAL A 668 5.07 -22.45 0.69
N VAL A 669 5.38 -21.24 0.27
CA VAL A 669 4.86 -20.63 -0.96
C VAL A 669 5.97 -20.59 -1.98
N ALA A 670 5.70 -21.10 -3.19
CA ALA A 670 6.66 -21.11 -4.29
C ALA A 670 5.98 -20.66 -5.58
N VAL A 671 6.65 -19.80 -6.34
CA VAL A 671 6.17 -19.24 -7.61
C VAL A 671 7.25 -19.40 -8.70
N ASN A 672 6.81 -19.56 -9.95
CA ASN A 672 7.68 -19.70 -11.11
C ASN A 672 7.25 -18.78 -12.26
N ASN A 673 7.80 -17.59 -12.32
CA ASN A 673 7.57 -16.61 -13.38
C ASN A 673 8.33 -16.93 -14.69
N GLY A 674 8.46 -18.21 -15.02
CA GLY A 674 9.22 -18.70 -16.17
C GLY A 674 8.59 -19.93 -16.84
N ALA A 675 9.36 -20.62 -17.66
CA ALA A 675 8.97 -21.90 -18.22
C ALA A 675 8.77 -22.96 -17.12
N ALA A 676 8.04 -24.03 -17.43
CA ALA A 676 7.87 -25.15 -16.49
C ALA A 676 9.24 -25.70 -16.03
N THR A 677 9.39 -25.89 -14.72
CA THR A 677 10.67 -26.27 -14.13
C THR A 677 10.50 -27.22 -12.95
N SER A 678 11.55 -28.01 -12.68
CA SER A 678 11.68 -28.79 -11.45
C SER A 678 12.68 -28.10 -10.54
N ILE A 679 12.28 -27.79 -9.32
CA ILE A 679 13.08 -27.04 -8.36
C ILE A 679 13.35 -27.84 -7.10
N ARG A 680 14.45 -27.49 -6.43
CA ARG A 680 14.84 -28.04 -5.14
C ARG A 680 14.91 -26.90 -4.13
N ILE A 681 13.96 -26.83 -3.20
CA ILE A 681 13.85 -25.76 -2.24
C ILE A 681 14.50 -26.19 -0.92
N PRO A 682 15.50 -25.45 -0.39
CA PRO A 682 16.12 -25.74 0.90
C PRO A 682 15.16 -25.35 2.03
N VAL A 683 14.79 -26.32 2.88
CA VAL A 683 13.84 -26.14 3.98
C VAL A 683 14.39 -26.56 5.34
N ALA A 684 15.66 -26.97 5.42
CA ALA A 684 16.30 -27.45 6.65
C ALA A 684 16.22 -26.47 7.84
N THR A 685 16.13 -25.17 7.54
CA THR A 685 16.04 -24.11 8.56
C THR A 685 14.64 -23.96 9.19
N VAL A 686 13.63 -24.59 8.59
CA VAL A 686 12.21 -24.45 9.00
C VAL A 686 11.51 -25.81 9.19
N MET A 687 12.10 -26.90 8.70
CA MET A 687 11.49 -28.24 8.77
C MET A 687 12.55 -29.35 8.86
N ALA A 688 12.22 -30.41 9.60
CA ALA A 688 13.06 -31.62 9.70
C ALA A 688 12.84 -32.55 8.50
N ASN A 689 13.83 -33.44 8.23
CA ASN A 689 13.69 -34.53 7.29
C ASN A 689 12.50 -35.43 7.69
N GLY A 690 11.80 -36.00 6.70
CA GLY A 690 10.61 -36.82 6.91
C GLY A 690 9.31 -35.99 7.03
N THR A 691 9.36 -34.67 7.19
CA THR A 691 8.15 -33.84 7.20
C THR A 691 7.46 -33.91 5.84
N THR A 692 6.16 -34.19 5.81
CA THR A 692 5.34 -34.21 4.60
C THR A 692 4.51 -32.95 4.49
N LEU A 693 4.44 -32.37 3.29
CA LEU A 693 3.62 -31.20 2.96
C LEU A 693 2.61 -31.56 1.86
N ALA A 694 1.42 -30.98 1.97
CA ALA A 694 0.35 -31.07 0.97
C ALA A 694 0.11 -29.71 0.31
N ASN A 695 -0.09 -29.69 -1.02
CA ASN A 695 -0.39 -28.48 -1.77
C ASN A 695 -1.89 -28.18 -1.75
N SER A 696 -2.27 -27.01 -1.20
CA SER A 696 -3.66 -26.59 -1.15
C SER A 696 -4.20 -25.99 -2.46
N LEU A 697 -3.31 -25.60 -3.40
CA LEU A 697 -3.72 -25.16 -4.73
C LEU A 697 -3.97 -26.33 -5.71
N GLY A 698 -3.59 -27.58 -5.34
CA GLY A 698 -3.66 -28.74 -6.21
C GLY A 698 -2.53 -28.79 -7.26
N GLY A 699 -2.61 -29.73 -8.18
CA GLY A 699 -1.63 -29.86 -9.28
C GLY A 699 -0.28 -30.50 -8.90
N VAL A 700 0.22 -30.27 -7.70
CA VAL A 700 1.40 -30.92 -7.11
C VAL A 700 0.91 -31.85 -6.00
N GLY A 701 1.29 -33.11 -6.05
CA GLY A 701 1.00 -34.08 -4.97
C GLY A 701 1.72 -33.74 -3.66
N GLU A 702 1.66 -34.66 -2.70
CA GLU A 702 2.39 -34.55 -1.45
C GLU A 702 3.90 -34.58 -1.68
N VAL A 703 4.63 -33.79 -0.95
CA VAL A 703 6.09 -33.76 -0.99
C VAL A 703 6.67 -34.01 0.39
N THR A 704 7.75 -34.75 0.47
CA THR A 704 8.44 -35.07 1.73
C THR A 704 9.82 -34.42 1.76
N VAL A 705 10.19 -33.84 2.89
CA VAL A 705 11.53 -33.28 3.11
C VAL A 705 12.57 -34.39 3.13
N ARG A 706 13.53 -34.32 2.22
CA ARG A 706 14.67 -35.24 2.14
C ARG A 706 15.97 -34.46 2.04
N GLN A 707 16.96 -34.81 2.87
CA GLN A 707 18.26 -34.10 2.92
C GLN A 707 18.11 -32.57 3.01
N GLY A 708 17.16 -32.11 3.86
CA GLY A 708 16.89 -30.70 4.08
C GLY A 708 16.20 -29.94 2.95
N HIS A 709 15.65 -30.65 1.94
CA HIS A 709 15.02 -30.05 0.77
C HIS A 709 13.67 -30.69 0.45
N ILE A 710 12.81 -29.92 -0.21
CA ILE A 710 11.66 -30.44 -0.96
C ILE A 710 11.90 -30.29 -2.47
N ARG A 711 11.31 -31.19 -3.27
CA ARG A 711 11.34 -31.11 -4.73
C ARG A 711 9.94 -30.83 -5.24
N LEU A 712 9.81 -29.81 -6.09
CA LEU A 712 8.56 -29.42 -6.72
C LEU A 712 8.74 -29.33 -8.22
N ARG A 713 7.69 -29.70 -8.96
CA ARG A 713 7.55 -29.34 -10.37
C ARG A 713 6.50 -28.24 -10.47
N LEU A 714 6.91 -27.06 -10.90
CA LEU A 714 6.02 -25.94 -11.15
C LEU A 714 5.79 -25.78 -12.66
N ALA A 715 4.54 -25.56 -13.03
CA ALA A 715 4.17 -25.22 -14.39
C ALA A 715 4.76 -23.86 -14.81
N LYS A 716 4.67 -23.53 -16.08
CA LYS A 716 4.89 -22.17 -16.56
C LYS A 716 3.89 -21.23 -15.88
N TYR A 717 4.40 -20.17 -15.23
CA TYR A 717 3.60 -19.23 -14.42
C TYR A 717 2.80 -19.94 -13.31
N GLY A 718 3.42 -20.95 -12.70
CA GLY A 718 2.78 -21.79 -11.69
C GLY A 718 3.13 -21.39 -10.27
N ALA A 719 2.19 -21.63 -9.36
CA ALA A 719 2.35 -21.43 -7.92
C ALA A 719 2.02 -22.69 -7.12
N ALA A 720 2.57 -22.78 -5.90
CA ALA A 720 2.20 -23.77 -4.90
C ALA A 720 2.13 -23.12 -3.52
N ILE A 721 1.12 -23.49 -2.75
CA ILE A 721 0.99 -23.16 -1.32
C ILE A 721 0.89 -24.49 -0.57
N LEU A 722 1.98 -24.87 0.09
CA LEU A 722 2.14 -26.17 0.73
C LEU A 722 2.07 -25.99 2.25
N PHE A 723 1.35 -26.88 2.93
CA PHE A 723 1.30 -26.90 4.39
C PHE A 723 1.80 -28.22 4.95
N THR A 724 2.55 -28.14 6.05
CA THR A 724 2.94 -29.37 6.78
C THR A 724 1.69 -30.09 7.25
N LYS A 725 1.64 -31.41 7.05
CA LYS A 725 0.61 -32.26 7.65
C LYS A 725 0.75 -32.28 9.16
N ALA A 726 -0.37 -32.26 9.89
CA ALA A 726 -0.35 -32.54 11.31
C ALA A 726 0.32 -33.91 11.53
N ARG A 727 1.19 -34.00 12.52
CA ARG A 727 1.64 -35.32 12.98
C ARG A 727 0.41 -36.02 13.58
N GLY A 728 -0.02 -37.09 12.96
CA GLY A 728 -1.06 -37.96 13.47
C GLY A 728 -0.62 -38.62 14.77
#